data_49e2148f7d3822321f477c8de5f874f3
#
_entry.id   49e2148f7d3822321f477c8de5f874f3
#
_cell.length_a   1.000
_cell.length_b   1.000
_cell.length_c   1.000
_cell.angle_alpha   90.00
_cell.angle_beta   90.00
_cell.angle_gamma   90.00
#
_symmetry.space_group_name_H-M   'P 1'
#
loop_
_entity.id
_entity.type
_entity.pdbx_description
1 polymer ?
#
loop_
_entity_poly.entity_id
_entity_poly.type
_entity_poly.pdbx_seq_one_letter_code
_entity_poly.pdbx_strand_id
1 'polypeptide(L)'
;MNFKFVVIINFFLLLGISFSAYAKNIPPKLKPEKFIDSSAYSSKSSKFFDNLSKNKKKEQPILKPKDEVIIQEEKTQKKEEPKKEVKEKKIPEKKQETIKPQETTKPKETKEVKKKDIEKTEVTKEIVPKIKPSDFKNFTPEQKGPLVTKTLSDKDFEITKVVFDYVDRKQWRLALSDAQKVQDKTIYTLVNWMYLIDTQSGASFNEYQTFIKNHKDWPRINRIKYLAEHKINFDNNSPTSIIEYFSNNPPLSGFGRLRLAEAFLENNQTEKARNLVKDGFKDAELSKNDLKYFSKIFKKFLTHQDYVLRADYFAYEAKYKDLRDTIDYLNPDYQKLYNARAALFTKRSADNLISQVPQSLKEDPGLIYDRIKWRRKKARFDDALTLMNQSASDSLMRNQYLAKERLSVARDKISDKEYKIAYDILKDHRLNEGSDYAEIEWHLGWIALSFTNQADTALNHFLKMNAAVTYPISKARAAYWIGRTYKKLGQTNQSNTWFKTGSQYGATFYGQLSHIELNEKKFSINNNFKFSEDKYEEFKKNNPQAKSVIILKELNRTKYSKDILRHLGDVEQNRTFEEISMAGLLAQEIERLDFAIQIAKNASYKNLNFLEISYPRIEVPKQVKNQKILDSSVILALIRQESEFDTSANSNVGAKGLMQIMPATAKLLSKVTNVDFSKEKLTKDKDYNLALGSYYISDLDNDFGSHYLAFAAYNAGPHRVEKWIKTYGDPRKKQIDPIDFIELIPFHETRNYVQRVSENINVDEYLSDPGNATNKIEKILYR
;
A
#
# COMPACT_ATOMS: atom_id res chain seq x y z
N MET A 1 5.34 23.15 -4.94
CA MET A 1 4.74 22.37 -6.04
C MET A 1 5.21 20.93 -6.07
N ASN A 2 6.32 20.57 -5.41
CA ASN A 2 6.91 19.22 -5.40
C ASN A 2 6.38 18.29 -4.29
N PHE A 3 5.62 18.82 -3.34
CA PHE A 3 5.17 18.11 -2.13
C PHE A 3 3.94 17.21 -2.38
N LYS A 4 3.03 17.64 -3.25
CA LYS A 4 1.76 16.94 -3.48
C LYS A 4 1.89 15.58 -4.20
N PHE A 5 2.99 15.38 -4.92
CA PHE A 5 3.19 14.16 -5.72
C PHE A 5 3.65 12.95 -4.89
N VAL A 6 4.44 13.18 -3.85
CA VAL A 6 4.97 12.12 -2.97
C VAL A 6 3.86 11.49 -2.14
N VAL A 7 2.90 12.29 -1.67
CA VAL A 7 1.76 11.82 -0.86
C VAL A 7 0.85 10.87 -1.62
N ILE A 8 0.59 11.15 -2.90
CA ILE A 8 -0.28 10.28 -3.73
C ILE A 8 0.35 8.90 -3.95
N ILE A 9 1.67 8.82 -4.11
CA ILE A 9 2.38 7.54 -4.26
C ILE A 9 2.26 6.69 -3.00
N ASN A 10 2.41 7.34 -1.86
CA ASN A 10 2.42 6.67 -0.56
C ASN A 10 1.01 6.18 -0.15
N PHE A 11 -0.05 6.89 -0.56
CA PHE A 11 -1.43 6.50 -0.33
C PHE A 11 -1.80 5.17 -1.01
N PHE A 12 -1.31 4.93 -2.24
CA PHE A 12 -1.58 3.68 -2.95
C PHE A 12 -0.83 2.46 -2.39
N LEU A 13 0.34 2.67 -1.77
CA LEU A 13 1.12 1.59 -1.15
C LEU A 13 0.46 1.00 0.10
N LEU A 14 -0.24 1.82 0.88
CA LEU A 14 -0.94 1.39 2.10
C LEU A 14 -2.23 0.62 1.82
N LEU A 15 -2.83 0.79 0.64
CA LEU A 15 -4.14 0.24 0.31
C LEU A 15 -4.11 -1.11 -0.39
N GLY A 16 -2.94 -1.71 -0.61
CA GLY A 16 -2.83 -3.01 -1.29
C GLY A 16 -3.33 -3.00 -2.74
N ILE A 17 -3.52 -1.81 -3.33
CA ILE A 17 -3.89 -1.67 -4.74
C ILE A 17 -2.62 -1.85 -5.56
N SER A 18 -2.68 -2.74 -6.54
CA SER A 18 -1.55 -3.06 -7.39
C SER A 18 -0.92 -1.77 -7.97
N PHE A 19 0.23 -1.44 -7.44
CA PHE A 19 1.07 -0.29 -7.78
C PHE A 19 1.53 -0.28 -9.24
N SER A 20 1.34 -1.42 -9.91
CA SER A 20 1.82 -1.66 -11.27
C SER A 20 1.31 -0.66 -12.31
N ALA A 21 0.09 -0.15 -12.18
CA ALA A 21 -0.47 0.78 -13.16
C ALA A 21 -0.19 2.26 -12.84
N TYR A 22 -0.02 2.61 -11.56
CA TYR A 22 0.16 4.01 -11.15
C TYR A 22 1.62 4.41 -10.96
N ALA A 23 2.45 3.52 -10.40
CA ALA A 23 3.88 3.75 -10.23
C ALA A 23 4.65 3.80 -11.57
N LYS A 24 4.09 3.21 -12.63
CA LYS A 24 4.68 3.33 -13.99
C LYS A 24 4.77 4.77 -14.51
N ASN A 25 4.16 5.71 -13.82
CA ASN A 25 3.91 7.04 -14.37
C ASN A 25 4.44 8.20 -13.55
N ILE A 26 5.25 7.96 -12.49
CA ILE A 26 5.80 9.03 -11.64
C ILE A 26 7.29 8.81 -11.41
N PRO A 27 8.15 9.66 -11.96
CA PRO A 27 9.58 9.55 -11.74
C PRO A 27 9.98 10.02 -10.33
N PRO A 28 10.91 9.35 -9.64
CA PRO A 28 11.52 9.88 -8.43
C PRO A 28 12.37 11.12 -8.81
N LYS A 29 12.09 12.26 -8.19
CA LYS A 29 12.96 13.44 -8.30
C LYS A 29 14.06 13.35 -7.26
N LEU A 30 15.27 13.08 -7.73
CA LEU A 30 16.48 13.31 -6.96
C LEU A 30 16.91 14.78 -7.15
N LYS A 31 17.01 15.52 -6.05
CA LYS A 31 17.63 16.85 -6.07
C LYS A 31 19.15 16.70 -6.02
N PRO A 32 19.93 17.52 -6.75
CA PRO A 32 21.38 17.57 -6.56
C PRO A 32 21.70 18.23 -5.21
N GLU A 33 22.40 17.51 -4.35
CA GLU A 33 22.86 17.99 -3.05
C GLU A 33 24.15 18.80 -3.18
N LYS A 34 24.27 19.88 -2.39
CA LYS A 34 25.53 20.56 -2.15
C LYS A 34 26.31 19.82 -1.06
N PHE A 35 27.53 19.48 -1.36
CA PHE A 35 28.49 18.88 -0.43
C PHE A 35 28.64 19.73 0.83
N ILE A 36 28.49 19.10 2.01
CA ILE A 36 28.94 19.63 3.30
C ILE A 36 29.86 18.60 3.92
N ASP A 37 31.06 19.04 4.27
CA ASP A 37 32.14 18.26 4.85
C ASP A 37 31.74 17.66 6.22
N SER A 38 31.95 16.35 6.38
CA SER A 38 31.54 15.57 7.55
C SER A 38 32.40 15.76 8.81
N SER A 39 33.49 16.54 8.74
CA SER A 39 34.39 16.75 9.90
C SER A 39 33.88 17.71 10.97
N ALA A 40 32.79 18.46 10.69
CA ALA A 40 32.26 19.48 11.61
C ALA A 40 31.15 18.98 12.56
N TYR A 41 30.74 17.72 12.49
CA TYR A 41 29.54 17.23 13.18
C TYR A 41 29.76 16.69 14.60
N SER A 42 30.99 16.41 15.02
CA SER A 42 31.25 15.82 16.36
C SER A 42 31.15 16.81 17.54
N SER A 43 31.19 18.12 17.28
CA SER A 43 31.20 19.13 18.37
C SER A 43 29.87 19.88 18.54
N LYS A 44 28.87 19.70 17.64
CA LYS A 44 27.56 20.40 17.72
C LYS A 44 26.45 19.58 18.38
N SER A 45 26.58 18.27 18.49
CA SER A 45 25.54 17.40 19.07
C SER A 45 25.36 17.59 20.57
N SER A 46 26.43 17.81 21.32
CA SER A 46 26.33 18.01 22.78
C SER A 46 25.61 19.32 23.16
N LYS A 47 25.78 20.39 22.39
CA LYS A 47 25.10 21.67 22.64
C LYS A 47 23.59 21.67 22.27
N PHE A 48 23.16 20.79 21.39
CA PHE A 48 21.76 20.64 21.06
C PHE A 48 20.96 19.95 22.18
N PHE A 49 21.56 18.95 22.83
CA PHE A 49 20.93 18.23 23.95
C PHE A 49 20.89 19.06 25.25
N ASP A 50 21.88 19.89 25.51
CA ASP A 50 21.89 20.81 26.67
C ASP A 50 20.83 21.92 26.58
N ASN A 51 20.42 22.32 25.38
CA ASN A 51 19.37 23.31 25.16
C ASN A 51 17.95 22.76 25.34
N LEU A 52 17.71 21.46 25.10
CA LEU A 52 16.42 20.81 25.32
C LEU A 52 16.07 20.70 26.82
N SER A 53 17.07 20.64 27.68
CA SER A 53 16.87 20.58 29.14
C SER A 53 16.61 21.95 29.79
N LYS A 54 16.90 23.06 29.12
CA LYS A 54 16.84 24.44 29.70
C LYS A 54 15.65 25.28 29.25
N ASN A 55 14.87 24.89 28.22
CA ASN A 55 13.72 25.66 27.75
C ASN A 55 12.39 25.17 28.32
N LYS A 56 12.10 25.50 29.55
CA LYS A 56 10.74 25.70 30.05
C LYS A 56 10.19 27.01 29.46
N LYS A 57 9.13 26.90 28.64
CA LYS A 57 8.36 27.98 28.02
C LYS A 57 9.04 28.67 26.83
N LYS A 58 8.84 28.10 25.63
CA LYS A 58 8.55 28.88 24.39
C LYS A 58 7.97 27.91 23.38
N GLU A 59 7.00 28.39 22.64
CA GLU A 59 6.28 27.69 21.59
C GLU A 59 7.24 26.97 20.62
N GLN A 60 6.90 25.74 20.26
CA GLN A 60 7.66 24.96 19.29
C GLN A 60 7.70 25.73 17.96
N PRO A 61 8.86 25.93 17.35
CA PRO A 61 8.88 26.40 15.98
C PRO A 61 8.26 25.33 15.09
N ILE A 62 7.25 25.73 14.32
CA ILE A 62 6.66 24.90 13.26
C ILE A 62 7.77 24.67 12.23
N LEU A 63 8.46 23.55 12.35
CA LEU A 63 9.34 23.06 11.30
C LEU A 63 8.45 22.68 10.11
N LYS A 64 8.67 23.31 8.98
CA LYS A 64 8.03 22.92 7.72
C LYS A 64 8.32 21.43 7.48
N PRO A 65 7.29 20.63 7.21
CA PRO A 65 7.46 19.18 7.01
C PRO A 65 8.35 18.93 5.79
N LYS A 66 9.43 18.24 6.00
CA LYS A 66 10.23 17.61 4.95
C LYS A 66 10.02 16.12 5.06
N ASP A 67 9.56 15.56 3.97
CA ASP A 67 9.54 14.16 3.61
C ASP A 67 8.93 13.15 4.62
N GLU A 68 7.87 12.54 4.18
CA GLU A 68 6.99 11.59 4.86
C GLU A 68 7.63 10.22 5.03
N VAL A 69 7.54 9.69 6.24
CA VAL A 69 8.00 8.35 6.56
C VAL A 69 6.83 7.38 6.49
N ILE A 70 6.87 6.50 5.53
CA ILE A 70 5.99 5.35 5.45
C ILE A 70 6.80 4.10 5.72
N ILE A 71 6.33 3.31 6.67
CA ILE A 71 6.78 1.94 6.83
C ILE A 71 6.36 1.20 5.57
N GLN A 72 7.30 0.91 4.69
CA GLN A 72 7.01 0.15 3.47
C GLN A 72 6.79 -1.33 3.80
N GLU A 73 5.64 -1.84 3.42
CA GLU A 73 5.36 -3.26 3.47
C GLU A 73 6.18 -4.01 2.41
N GLU A 74 7.01 -4.94 2.83
CA GLU A 74 7.56 -5.94 1.90
C GLU A 74 6.45 -6.87 1.42
N LYS A 75 5.89 -6.56 0.26
CA LYS A 75 5.07 -7.54 -0.44
C LYS A 75 5.96 -8.67 -0.91
N THR A 76 5.81 -9.82 -0.32
CA THR A 76 6.27 -11.07 -0.91
C THR A 76 5.59 -11.21 -2.28
N GLN A 77 6.28 -10.77 -3.33
CA GLN A 77 5.84 -10.99 -4.69
C GLN A 77 5.83 -12.50 -4.97
N LYS A 78 4.67 -13.12 -4.87
CA LYS A 78 4.43 -14.34 -5.63
C LYS A 78 4.27 -13.92 -7.09
N LYS A 79 5.26 -14.27 -7.89
CA LYS A 79 5.24 -14.03 -9.33
C LYS A 79 4.06 -14.76 -9.96
N GLU A 80 3.27 -14.04 -10.70
CA GLU A 80 2.46 -14.62 -11.77
C GLU A 80 3.41 -15.03 -12.92
N GLU A 81 3.34 -16.30 -13.29
CA GLU A 81 3.89 -16.74 -14.57
C GLU A 81 3.09 -16.08 -15.69
N PRO A 82 3.74 -15.54 -16.73
CA PRO A 82 3.02 -15.02 -17.86
C PRO A 82 2.33 -16.18 -18.59
N LYS A 83 1.02 -16.12 -18.75
CA LYS A 83 0.27 -17.00 -19.65
C LYS A 83 0.88 -16.85 -21.06
N LYS A 84 1.47 -17.92 -21.55
CA LYS A 84 1.84 -18.05 -22.96
C LYS A 84 0.53 -18.11 -23.77
N GLU A 85 0.31 -17.13 -24.61
CA GLU A 85 -0.57 -17.26 -25.77
C GLU A 85 0.00 -18.34 -26.70
N VAL A 86 -0.71 -19.45 -26.79
CA VAL A 86 -0.46 -20.49 -27.78
C VAL A 86 -1.17 -20.06 -29.05
N LYS A 87 -0.44 -19.60 -30.03
CA LYS A 87 -0.94 -19.50 -31.42
C LYS A 87 -1.07 -20.89 -31.97
N GLU A 88 -2.30 -21.27 -32.30
CA GLU A 88 -2.62 -22.47 -33.08
C GLU A 88 -1.86 -22.47 -34.41
N LYS A 89 -1.00 -23.46 -34.61
CA LYS A 89 -0.57 -23.90 -35.92
C LYS A 89 -1.21 -25.25 -36.21
N LYS A 90 -2.07 -25.28 -37.20
CA LYS A 90 -2.64 -26.48 -37.81
C LYS A 90 -1.52 -27.39 -38.28
N ILE A 91 -1.57 -28.68 -37.92
CA ILE A 91 -0.80 -29.77 -38.50
C ILE A 91 -1.76 -30.94 -38.81
N PRO A 92 -1.61 -31.64 -39.93
CA PRO A 92 -2.65 -32.47 -40.52
C PRO A 92 -2.75 -33.89 -39.93
N GLU A 93 -3.91 -34.48 -40.10
CA GLU A 93 -4.30 -35.84 -39.72
C GLU A 93 -3.37 -36.92 -40.27
N LYS A 94 -3.05 -37.91 -39.40
CA LYS A 94 -2.81 -39.29 -39.84
C LYS A 94 -3.20 -40.29 -38.75
N LYS A 95 -4.24 -41.02 -39.09
CA LYS A 95 -4.67 -42.42 -38.84
C LYS A 95 -4.27 -43.14 -37.52
N GLN A 96 -5.37 -43.64 -36.99
CA GLN A 96 -5.58 -44.66 -35.94
C GLN A 96 -4.69 -45.93 -36.05
N GLU A 97 -4.28 -46.42 -34.91
CA GLU A 97 -4.26 -47.87 -34.64
C GLU A 97 -4.65 -48.14 -33.18
N THR A 98 -5.57 -49.04 -33.05
CA THR A 98 -6.26 -49.58 -31.87
C THR A 98 -5.45 -50.69 -31.24
N ILE A 99 -5.26 -50.68 -29.91
CA ILE A 99 -5.07 -51.89 -29.17
C ILE A 99 -5.82 -51.79 -27.83
N LYS A 100 -6.64 -52.81 -27.57
CA LYS A 100 -7.51 -53.05 -26.41
C LYS A 100 -6.77 -53.79 -25.26
N PRO A 101 -7.40 -53.99 -24.13
CA PRO A 101 -6.80 -54.00 -22.79
C PRO A 101 -6.49 -55.40 -22.25
N GLN A 102 -5.72 -55.47 -21.20
CA GLN A 102 -5.66 -56.67 -20.36
C GLN A 102 -5.88 -56.34 -18.87
N GLU A 103 -6.73 -57.16 -18.31
CA GLU A 103 -7.25 -57.27 -16.95
C GLU A 103 -6.25 -57.87 -15.95
N THR A 104 -6.71 -57.74 -14.68
CA THR A 104 -6.47 -58.58 -13.49
C THR A 104 -5.23 -58.19 -12.66
N THR A 105 -5.32 -58.07 -11.35
CA THR A 105 -5.93 -58.90 -10.31
C THR A 105 -6.00 -58.15 -8.95
N LYS A 106 -7.13 -58.35 -8.23
CA LYS A 106 -7.23 -58.31 -6.75
C LYS A 106 -6.62 -59.59 -6.16
N PRO A 107 -6.49 -59.88 -4.85
CA PRO A 107 -6.97 -59.22 -3.63
C PRO A 107 -6.03 -59.31 -2.40
N LYS A 108 -6.39 -58.75 -1.25
CA LYS A 108 -6.78 -59.51 -0.03
C LYS A 108 -7.08 -58.61 1.19
N GLU A 109 -8.18 -59.00 1.80
CA GLU A 109 -8.75 -58.67 3.10
C GLU A 109 -7.78 -58.73 4.30
N THR A 110 -8.12 -57.92 5.30
CA THR A 110 -8.61 -58.25 6.67
C THR A 110 -8.35 -57.06 7.58
N LYS A 111 -9.20 -56.56 8.46
CA LYS A 111 -10.07 -57.15 9.50
C LYS A 111 -11.05 -56.07 10.02
N GLU A 112 -12.27 -56.51 10.32
CA GLU A 112 -13.31 -55.82 11.09
C GLU A 112 -12.85 -55.37 12.47
N VAL A 113 -13.27 -54.15 12.88
CA VAL A 113 -13.47 -53.81 14.29
C VAL A 113 -14.87 -53.20 14.43
N LYS A 114 -15.60 -53.74 15.38
CA LYS A 114 -17.01 -53.67 15.71
C LYS A 114 -17.59 -52.28 15.79
N LYS A 115 -18.77 -52.10 15.15
CA LYS A 115 -19.76 -51.06 15.41
C LYS A 115 -20.18 -51.07 16.87
N LYS A 116 -20.12 -49.91 17.54
CA LYS A 116 -20.99 -49.57 18.68
C LYS A 116 -22.02 -48.56 18.21
N ASP A 117 -23.28 -48.89 18.50
CA ASP A 117 -24.44 -48.09 18.23
C ASP A 117 -24.32 -46.74 18.90
N ILE A 118 -24.50 -45.67 18.09
CA ILE A 118 -24.76 -44.32 18.57
C ILE A 118 -26.17 -43.97 18.14
N GLU A 119 -27.01 -43.76 19.12
CA GLU A 119 -28.40 -43.32 18.99
C GLU A 119 -28.54 -42.13 18.07
N LYS A 120 -29.55 -42.23 17.20
CA LYS A 120 -30.06 -41.14 16.37
C LYS A 120 -30.68 -40.05 17.27
N THR A 121 -29.92 -39.00 17.57
CA THR A 121 -30.51 -37.73 18.00
C THR A 121 -30.90 -36.95 16.77
N GLU A 122 -32.16 -36.58 16.70
CA GLU A 122 -32.72 -35.69 15.67
C GLU A 122 -31.91 -34.38 15.61
N VAL A 123 -31.27 -34.12 14.47
CA VAL A 123 -30.58 -32.88 14.19
C VAL A 123 -31.62 -31.84 13.83
N THR A 124 -31.95 -30.98 14.78
CA THR A 124 -32.74 -29.78 14.54
C THR A 124 -32.04 -28.89 13.50
N LYS A 125 -32.78 -28.56 12.45
CA LYS A 125 -32.38 -27.69 11.34
C LYS A 125 -32.23 -26.22 11.76
N GLU A 126 -31.21 -25.84 12.51
CA GLU A 126 -30.85 -24.41 12.65
C GLU A 126 -29.35 -24.27 12.80
N ILE A 127 -28.65 -24.17 11.66
CA ILE A 127 -27.19 -24.20 11.60
C ILE A 127 -26.58 -22.82 11.30
N VAL A 128 -27.39 -21.83 10.97
CA VAL A 128 -26.95 -20.44 10.77
C VAL A 128 -27.78 -19.54 11.67
N PRO A 129 -27.18 -18.64 12.45
CA PRO A 129 -27.94 -17.66 13.20
C PRO A 129 -28.82 -16.86 12.23
N LYS A 130 -30.13 -16.88 12.40
CA LYS A 130 -31.05 -16.02 11.66
C LYS A 130 -30.83 -14.58 12.13
N ILE A 131 -29.97 -13.86 11.44
CA ILE A 131 -29.85 -12.42 11.59
C ILE A 131 -31.12 -11.81 10.99
N LYS A 132 -31.86 -11.00 11.73
CA LYS A 132 -33.07 -10.38 11.23
C LYS A 132 -32.75 -9.45 10.07
N PRO A 133 -33.43 -9.54 8.91
CA PRO A 133 -33.14 -8.72 7.75
C PRO A 133 -33.32 -7.21 7.93
N SER A 134 -34.02 -6.79 9.02
CA SER A 134 -34.34 -5.39 9.29
C SER A 134 -33.16 -4.50 9.60
N ASP A 135 -32.06 -5.06 10.14
CA ASP A 135 -30.93 -4.27 10.62
C ASP A 135 -29.81 -4.08 9.57
N PHE A 136 -29.98 -4.70 8.41
CA PHE A 136 -29.01 -4.70 7.31
C PHE A 136 -29.57 -4.13 6.01
N LYS A 137 -30.40 -3.12 6.08
CA LYS A 137 -30.96 -2.50 4.86
C LYS A 137 -29.91 -2.06 3.83
N ASN A 138 -28.63 -2.03 4.21
CA ASN A 138 -27.58 -1.31 3.51
C ASN A 138 -26.49 -2.20 2.87
N PHE A 139 -26.63 -3.54 2.85
CA PHE A 139 -25.58 -4.41 2.31
C PHE A 139 -26.05 -5.45 1.27
N THR A 140 -27.23 -5.29 0.72
CA THR A 140 -27.72 -6.21 -0.32
C THR A 140 -27.01 -5.96 -1.65
N PRO A 141 -26.54 -7.02 -2.35
CA PRO A 141 -26.09 -6.88 -3.72
C PRO A 141 -27.28 -6.43 -4.58
N GLU A 142 -27.08 -5.37 -5.38
CA GLU A 142 -27.96 -4.86 -6.43
C GLU A 142 -29.46 -5.19 -6.25
N GLN A 143 -30.19 -4.29 -5.59
CA GLN A 143 -31.65 -4.36 -5.62
C GLN A 143 -32.11 -4.22 -7.08
N LYS A 144 -32.76 -5.26 -7.62
CA LYS A 144 -33.41 -5.25 -8.93
C LYS A 144 -34.76 -4.52 -8.89
N GLY A 145 -34.81 -3.36 -8.25
CA GLY A 145 -35.95 -2.45 -8.31
C GLY A 145 -35.79 -1.44 -9.46
N PRO A 146 -36.86 -0.74 -9.86
CA PRO A 146 -36.75 0.36 -10.80
C PRO A 146 -35.81 1.42 -10.26
N LEU A 147 -34.84 1.86 -11.08
CA LEU A 147 -33.93 2.95 -10.73
C LEU A 147 -34.73 4.24 -10.60
N VAL A 148 -34.58 4.94 -9.48
CA VAL A 148 -35.24 6.21 -9.19
C VAL A 148 -34.21 7.29 -8.90
N THR A 149 -34.54 8.53 -9.21
CA THR A 149 -33.71 9.68 -8.95
C THR A 149 -34.41 10.69 -8.02
N LYS A 150 -33.62 11.38 -7.20
CA LYS A 150 -34.00 12.59 -6.49
C LYS A 150 -33.14 13.78 -6.89
N THR A 151 -32.10 13.52 -7.68
CA THR A 151 -31.02 14.46 -8.02
C THR A 151 -31.21 15.10 -9.39
N LEU A 152 -31.80 14.37 -10.34
CA LEU A 152 -32.05 14.79 -11.72
C LEU A 152 -33.55 14.90 -11.98
N SER A 153 -33.94 15.61 -13.05
CA SER A 153 -35.29 15.46 -13.61
C SER A 153 -35.50 14.06 -14.20
N ASP A 154 -36.71 13.57 -14.22
CA ASP A 154 -37.05 12.26 -14.84
C ASP A 154 -36.50 12.15 -16.26
N LYS A 155 -36.67 13.20 -17.07
CA LYS A 155 -36.16 13.28 -18.45
C LYS A 155 -34.61 13.14 -18.47
N ASP A 156 -33.91 13.90 -17.67
CA ASP A 156 -32.46 13.85 -17.62
C ASP A 156 -31.96 12.51 -17.09
N PHE A 157 -32.69 11.90 -16.18
CA PHE A 157 -32.35 10.60 -15.62
C PHE A 157 -32.47 9.48 -16.66
N GLU A 158 -33.55 9.48 -17.45
CA GLU A 158 -33.74 8.49 -18.54
C GLU A 158 -32.58 8.59 -19.56
N ILE A 159 -32.20 9.80 -19.98
CA ILE A 159 -31.08 9.99 -20.88
C ILE A 159 -29.77 9.50 -20.19
N THR A 160 -29.60 9.81 -18.92
CA THR A 160 -28.38 9.45 -18.16
C THR A 160 -28.22 7.94 -18.02
N LYS A 161 -29.31 7.17 -17.88
CA LYS A 161 -29.27 5.69 -17.91
C LYS A 161 -28.64 5.19 -19.21
N VAL A 162 -29.09 5.71 -20.34
CA VAL A 162 -28.55 5.35 -21.67
C VAL A 162 -27.10 5.75 -21.81
N VAL A 163 -26.72 6.95 -21.34
CA VAL A 163 -25.35 7.42 -21.32
C VAL A 163 -24.43 6.45 -20.57
N PHE A 164 -24.85 5.99 -19.39
CA PHE A 164 -24.04 5.06 -18.62
C PHE A 164 -24.01 3.64 -19.15
N ASP A 165 -25.00 3.22 -19.93
CA ASP A 165 -24.92 1.98 -20.70
C ASP A 165 -23.85 2.06 -21.80
N TYR A 166 -23.69 3.21 -22.45
CA TYR A 166 -22.57 3.46 -23.37
C TYR A 166 -21.23 3.53 -22.64
N VAL A 167 -21.16 4.15 -21.46
CA VAL A 167 -19.95 4.19 -20.62
C VAL A 167 -19.51 2.77 -20.24
N ASP A 168 -20.41 1.91 -19.78
CA ASP A 168 -20.10 0.52 -19.42
C ASP A 168 -19.56 -0.30 -20.62
N ARG A 169 -20.00 0.03 -21.84
CA ARG A 169 -19.53 -0.57 -23.11
C ARG A 169 -18.33 0.15 -23.72
N LYS A 170 -17.82 1.22 -23.08
CA LYS A 170 -16.74 2.10 -23.57
C LYS A 170 -17.04 2.75 -24.92
N GLN A 171 -18.30 2.95 -25.24
CA GLN A 171 -18.76 3.63 -26.45
C GLN A 171 -18.74 5.16 -26.23
N TRP A 172 -17.53 5.70 -26.01
CA TRP A 172 -17.32 7.04 -25.50
C TRP A 172 -17.95 8.16 -26.33
N ARG A 173 -17.91 8.07 -27.67
CA ARG A 173 -18.46 9.11 -28.54
C ARG A 173 -19.99 9.21 -28.42
N LEU A 174 -20.67 8.07 -28.30
CA LEU A 174 -22.11 8.02 -28.07
C LEU A 174 -22.45 8.53 -26.66
N ALA A 175 -21.69 8.10 -25.65
CA ALA A 175 -21.87 8.57 -24.28
C ALA A 175 -21.74 10.09 -24.17
N LEU A 176 -20.73 10.71 -24.78
CA LEU A 176 -20.52 12.16 -24.77
C LEU A 176 -21.61 12.91 -25.54
N SER A 177 -22.04 12.38 -26.72
CA SER A 177 -23.10 12.99 -27.52
C SER A 177 -24.41 13.04 -26.74
N ASP A 178 -24.80 11.96 -26.10
CA ASP A 178 -26.03 11.93 -25.32
C ASP A 178 -25.93 12.67 -23.99
N ALA A 179 -24.76 12.66 -23.35
CA ALA A 179 -24.52 13.47 -22.15
C ALA A 179 -24.67 14.99 -22.40
N GLN A 180 -24.43 15.46 -23.63
CA GLN A 180 -24.66 16.88 -23.99
C GLN A 180 -26.14 17.27 -23.99
N LYS A 181 -27.05 16.30 -24.22
CA LYS A 181 -28.52 16.51 -24.26
C LYS A 181 -29.11 16.67 -22.86
N VAL A 182 -28.40 16.22 -21.82
CA VAL A 182 -28.79 16.36 -20.42
C VAL A 182 -28.68 17.83 -20.02
N GLN A 183 -29.70 18.37 -19.35
CA GLN A 183 -29.71 19.78 -18.91
C GLN A 183 -28.67 19.99 -17.81
N ASP A 184 -28.57 19.04 -16.89
CA ASP A 184 -27.54 19.07 -15.84
C ASP A 184 -26.13 18.81 -16.39
N LYS A 185 -25.34 19.85 -16.48
CA LYS A 185 -23.98 19.79 -17.04
C LYS A 185 -22.98 18.96 -16.23
N THR A 186 -23.33 18.57 -15.00
CA THR A 186 -22.55 17.64 -14.19
C THR A 186 -22.37 16.32 -14.92
N ILE A 187 -23.40 15.84 -15.62
CA ILE A 187 -23.35 14.57 -16.37
C ILE A 187 -22.32 14.60 -17.48
N TYR A 188 -22.35 15.66 -18.32
CA TYR A 188 -21.36 15.82 -19.38
C TYR A 188 -19.93 15.87 -18.84
N THR A 189 -19.72 16.64 -17.77
CA THR A 189 -18.40 16.79 -17.17
C THR A 189 -17.91 15.47 -16.59
N LEU A 190 -18.77 14.71 -15.89
CA LEU A 190 -18.46 13.40 -15.33
C LEU A 190 -18.06 12.40 -16.43
N VAL A 191 -18.87 12.31 -17.50
CA VAL A 191 -18.60 11.39 -18.61
C VAL A 191 -17.34 11.78 -19.38
N ASN A 192 -17.10 13.07 -19.58
CA ASN A 192 -15.88 13.57 -20.22
C ASN A 192 -14.64 13.29 -19.37
N TRP A 193 -14.71 13.45 -18.05
CA TRP A 193 -13.66 13.03 -17.14
C TRP A 193 -13.36 11.53 -17.24
N MET A 194 -14.40 10.68 -17.26
CA MET A 194 -14.24 9.23 -17.41
C MET A 194 -13.63 8.85 -18.77
N TYR A 195 -14.02 9.51 -19.83
CA TYR A 195 -13.47 9.38 -21.19
C TYR A 195 -11.96 9.68 -21.19
N LEU A 196 -11.54 10.79 -20.57
CA LEU A 196 -10.15 11.24 -20.56
C LEU A 196 -9.23 10.39 -19.68
N ILE A 197 -9.72 9.72 -18.65
CA ILE A 197 -8.90 8.81 -17.85
C ILE A 197 -8.75 7.41 -18.47
N ASP A 198 -9.61 7.01 -19.40
CA ASP A 198 -9.46 5.76 -20.14
C ASP A 198 -8.37 5.90 -21.22
N THR A 199 -7.28 5.15 -21.06
CA THR A 199 -6.11 5.19 -21.97
C THR A 199 -6.44 4.74 -23.40
N GLN A 200 -7.55 4.05 -23.58
CA GLN A 200 -8.01 3.51 -24.88
C GLN A 200 -9.13 4.35 -25.51
N SER A 201 -9.48 5.46 -24.91
CA SER A 201 -10.60 6.31 -25.38
C SER A 201 -10.38 6.95 -26.74
N GLY A 202 -9.13 7.10 -27.18
CA GLY A 202 -8.78 7.81 -28.41
C GLY A 202 -8.83 9.35 -28.26
N ALA A 203 -8.83 9.87 -27.03
CA ALA A 203 -8.86 11.31 -26.79
C ALA A 203 -7.63 12.02 -27.39
N SER A 204 -7.87 13.19 -28.00
CA SER A 204 -6.86 14.06 -28.60
C SER A 204 -6.25 14.98 -27.55
N PHE A 205 -5.06 15.55 -27.85
CA PHE A 205 -4.41 16.54 -26.99
C PHE A 205 -5.31 17.73 -26.68
N ASN A 206 -6.05 18.23 -27.69
CA ASN A 206 -6.96 19.40 -27.54
C ASN A 206 -8.13 19.10 -26.57
N GLU A 207 -8.67 17.88 -26.59
CA GLU A 207 -9.72 17.46 -25.63
C GLU A 207 -9.18 17.45 -24.21
N TYR A 208 -7.96 16.91 -24.01
CA TYR A 208 -7.28 16.97 -22.73
C TYR A 208 -7.04 18.42 -22.26
N GLN A 209 -6.50 19.27 -23.14
CA GLN A 209 -6.18 20.66 -22.83
C GLN A 209 -7.43 21.45 -22.42
N THR A 210 -8.53 21.28 -23.14
CA THR A 210 -9.81 21.92 -22.86
C THR A 210 -10.33 21.52 -21.48
N PHE A 211 -10.29 20.24 -21.15
CA PHE A 211 -10.73 19.77 -19.83
C PHE A 211 -9.82 20.30 -18.71
N ILE A 212 -8.49 20.23 -18.87
CA ILE A 212 -7.52 20.71 -17.88
C ILE A 212 -7.72 22.21 -17.59
N LYS A 213 -8.01 23.00 -18.62
CA LYS A 213 -8.26 24.46 -18.49
C LYS A 213 -9.51 24.73 -17.65
N ASN A 214 -10.60 24.02 -17.90
CA ASN A 214 -11.92 24.28 -17.34
C ASN A 214 -12.18 23.56 -16.01
N HIS A 215 -11.44 22.48 -15.70
CA HIS A 215 -11.74 21.57 -14.59
C HIS A 215 -10.48 21.22 -13.79
N LYS A 216 -9.77 22.26 -13.30
CA LYS A 216 -8.48 22.12 -12.59
C LYS A 216 -8.58 21.32 -11.29
N ASP A 217 -9.73 21.34 -10.64
CA ASP A 217 -10.01 20.64 -9.37
C ASP A 217 -10.82 19.34 -9.57
N TRP A 218 -10.62 18.65 -10.70
CA TRP A 218 -11.25 17.34 -10.89
C TRP A 218 -10.31 16.21 -10.50
N PRO A 219 -10.89 15.06 -10.08
CA PRO A 219 -10.12 13.90 -9.66
C PRO A 219 -9.06 13.48 -10.68
N ARG A 220 -7.89 13.09 -10.18
CA ARG A 220 -6.79 12.61 -11.01
C ARG A 220 -6.33 13.58 -12.12
N ILE A 221 -6.45 14.89 -11.91
CA ILE A 221 -6.05 15.90 -12.90
C ILE A 221 -4.58 15.74 -13.35
N ASN A 222 -3.68 15.33 -12.45
CA ASN A 222 -2.29 15.06 -12.80
C ASN A 222 -2.16 13.83 -13.72
N ARG A 223 -3.05 12.83 -13.58
CA ARG A 223 -3.10 11.72 -14.53
C ARG A 223 -3.59 12.16 -15.90
N ILE A 224 -4.58 13.02 -15.94
CA ILE A 224 -5.09 13.63 -17.19
C ILE A 224 -3.98 14.44 -17.87
N LYS A 225 -3.24 15.27 -17.13
CA LYS A 225 -2.07 16.00 -17.65
C LYS A 225 -0.99 15.06 -18.18
N TYR A 226 -0.68 14.01 -17.44
CA TYR A 226 0.27 12.99 -17.90
C TYR A 226 -0.17 12.31 -19.20
N LEU A 227 -1.45 11.97 -19.34
CA LEU A 227 -1.99 11.37 -20.56
C LEU A 227 -1.97 12.37 -21.72
N ALA A 228 -2.25 13.64 -21.46
CA ALA A 228 -2.15 14.71 -22.44
C ALA A 228 -0.74 14.82 -23.05
N GLU A 229 0.31 14.72 -22.21
CA GLU A 229 1.71 14.75 -22.68
C GLU A 229 1.98 13.70 -23.75
N HIS A 230 1.40 12.49 -23.60
CA HIS A 230 1.57 11.37 -24.53
C HIS A 230 0.68 11.49 -25.79
N LYS A 231 -0.14 12.55 -25.90
CA LYS A 231 -0.95 12.85 -27.08
C LYS A 231 -0.42 14.05 -27.88
N ILE A 232 0.66 14.68 -27.42
CA ILE A 232 1.31 15.75 -28.14
C ILE A 232 1.87 15.23 -29.46
N ASN A 233 1.41 15.82 -30.56
CA ASN A 233 1.83 15.49 -31.91
C ASN A 233 2.05 16.81 -32.69
N PHE A 234 3.19 16.97 -33.31
CA PHE A 234 3.56 18.16 -34.09
C PHE A 234 2.80 18.29 -35.42
N ASP A 235 2.17 17.20 -35.89
CA ASP A 235 1.28 17.26 -37.05
C ASP A 235 0.03 18.10 -36.78
N ASN A 236 -0.42 18.13 -35.51
CA ASN A 236 -1.67 18.77 -35.09
C ASN A 236 -1.50 19.89 -34.07
N ASN A 237 -0.30 20.12 -33.57
CA ASN A 237 -0.02 21.09 -32.51
C ASN A 237 1.25 21.89 -32.86
N SER A 238 1.14 23.22 -32.92
CA SER A 238 2.29 24.06 -33.17
C SER A 238 3.28 24.07 -32.00
N PRO A 239 4.59 24.24 -32.25
CA PRO A 239 5.60 24.39 -31.19
C PRO A 239 5.22 25.43 -30.14
N THR A 240 4.68 26.59 -30.59
CA THR A 240 4.24 27.65 -29.70
C THR A 240 3.10 27.22 -28.76
N SER A 241 2.10 26.50 -29.28
CA SER A 241 0.98 26.00 -28.45
C SER A 241 1.43 24.95 -27.42
N ILE A 242 2.41 24.11 -27.76
CA ILE A 242 3.02 23.14 -26.86
C ILE A 242 3.79 23.86 -25.74
N ILE A 243 4.59 24.89 -26.08
CA ILE A 243 5.33 25.69 -25.10
C ILE A 243 4.35 26.41 -24.16
N GLU A 244 3.27 26.98 -24.70
CA GLU A 244 2.22 27.65 -23.90
C GLU A 244 1.54 26.67 -22.94
N TYR A 245 1.17 25.49 -23.41
CA TYR A 245 0.60 24.45 -22.55
C TYR A 245 1.53 24.10 -21.38
N PHE A 246 2.81 23.88 -21.63
CA PHE A 246 3.77 23.51 -20.60
C PHE A 246 4.18 24.67 -19.69
N SER A 247 4.01 25.92 -20.10
CA SER A 247 4.22 27.09 -19.22
C SER A 247 3.22 27.11 -18.05
N ASN A 248 1.99 26.66 -18.30
CA ASN A 248 0.92 26.53 -17.30
C ASN A 248 0.84 25.15 -16.65
N ASN A 249 1.40 24.13 -17.27
CA ASN A 249 1.37 22.73 -16.83
C ASN A 249 2.76 22.10 -16.98
N PRO A 250 3.69 22.32 -16.03
CA PRO A 250 5.04 21.76 -16.12
C PRO A 250 5.03 20.27 -16.43
N PRO A 251 5.95 19.76 -17.30
CA PRO A 251 5.97 18.36 -17.70
C PRO A 251 6.05 17.41 -16.51
N LEU A 252 5.19 16.41 -16.48
CA LEU A 252 5.13 15.37 -15.44
C LEU A 252 5.98 14.14 -15.79
N SER A 253 6.22 13.90 -17.08
CA SER A 253 6.94 12.72 -17.58
C SER A 253 8.24 13.09 -18.30
N GLY A 254 9.15 12.13 -18.42
CA GLY A 254 10.31 12.26 -19.31
C GLY A 254 9.90 12.47 -20.77
N PHE A 255 8.82 11.78 -21.20
CA PHE A 255 8.26 11.97 -22.55
C PHE A 255 7.77 13.42 -22.74
N GLY A 256 7.04 13.99 -21.78
CA GLY A 256 6.61 15.40 -21.85
C GLY A 256 7.77 16.39 -21.90
N ARG A 257 8.85 16.12 -21.12
CA ARG A 257 10.09 16.94 -21.20
C ARG A 257 10.73 16.86 -22.58
N LEU A 258 10.78 15.68 -23.20
CA LEU A 258 11.32 15.53 -24.55
C LEU A 258 10.45 16.22 -25.60
N ARG A 259 9.12 16.16 -25.50
CA ARG A 259 8.21 16.90 -26.39
C ARG A 259 8.35 18.42 -26.24
N LEU A 260 8.50 18.90 -25.00
CA LEU A 260 8.76 20.34 -24.76
C LEU A 260 10.14 20.76 -25.31
N ALA A 261 11.17 19.91 -25.17
CA ALA A 261 12.49 20.15 -25.73
C ALA A 261 12.43 20.24 -27.25
N GLU A 262 11.70 19.35 -27.90
CA GLU A 262 11.46 19.38 -29.34
C GLU A 262 10.77 20.68 -29.76
N ALA A 263 9.72 21.12 -29.06
CA ALA A 263 9.04 22.38 -29.31
C ALA A 263 9.97 23.60 -29.16
N PHE A 264 10.89 23.56 -28.20
CA PHE A 264 11.91 24.62 -28.08
C PHE A 264 12.91 24.62 -29.22
N LEU A 265 13.30 23.44 -29.74
CA LEU A 265 14.19 23.37 -30.91
C LEU A 265 13.52 23.93 -32.16
N GLU A 266 12.28 23.53 -32.44
CA GLU A 266 11.50 24.03 -33.57
C GLU A 266 11.26 25.58 -33.47
N ASN A 267 11.30 26.10 -32.25
CA ASN A 267 11.17 27.56 -31.98
C ASN A 267 12.54 28.25 -31.76
N ASN A 268 13.64 27.67 -32.24
CA ASN A 268 15.02 28.18 -32.18
C ASN A 268 15.55 28.49 -30.75
N GLN A 269 14.97 27.85 -29.70
CA GLN A 269 15.40 28.04 -28.32
C GLN A 269 16.30 26.87 -27.84
N THR A 270 17.43 26.70 -28.50
CA THR A 270 18.33 25.53 -28.38
C THR A 270 18.81 25.27 -26.94
N GLU A 271 19.16 26.31 -26.17
CA GLU A 271 19.68 26.13 -24.82
C GLU A 271 18.61 25.64 -23.83
N LYS A 272 17.36 26.07 -24.01
CA LYS A 272 16.24 25.54 -23.19
C LYS A 272 15.98 24.07 -23.49
N ALA A 273 16.11 23.67 -24.76
CA ALA A 273 15.96 22.30 -25.17
C ALA A 273 17.05 21.39 -24.57
N ARG A 274 18.31 21.81 -24.55
CA ARG A 274 19.47 21.02 -24.09
C ARG A 274 19.27 20.42 -22.70
N ASN A 275 18.86 21.23 -21.73
CA ASN A 275 18.68 20.79 -20.34
C ASN A 275 17.51 19.80 -20.20
N LEU A 276 16.39 20.08 -20.90
CA LEU A 276 15.22 19.21 -20.91
C LEU A 276 15.47 17.86 -21.56
N VAL A 277 16.30 17.84 -22.63
CA VAL A 277 16.71 16.58 -23.29
C VAL A 277 17.42 15.67 -22.30
N LYS A 278 18.46 16.15 -21.63
CA LYS A 278 19.24 15.32 -20.70
C LYS A 278 18.39 14.80 -19.53
N ASP A 279 17.61 15.66 -18.91
CA ASP A 279 16.75 15.32 -17.81
C ASP A 279 15.61 14.38 -18.24
N GLY A 280 14.96 14.66 -19.38
CA GLY A 280 13.87 13.85 -19.91
C GLY A 280 14.33 12.50 -20.47
N PHE A 281 15.46 12.44 -21.18
CA PHE A 281 15.93 11.22 -21.82
C PHE A 281 16.28 10.12 -20.81
N LYS A 282 16.79 10.50 -19.65
CA LYS A 282 17.17 9.57 -18.58
C LYS A 282 16.03 8.67 -18.14
N ASP A 283 14.83 9.19 -17.96
CA ASP A 283 13.70 8.49 -17.31
C ASP A 283 12.45 8.32 -18.19
N ALA A 284 12.47 8.82 -19.44
CA ALA A 284 11.36 8.66 -20.36
C ALA A 284 11.09 7.20 -20.69
N GLU A 285 9.89 6.70 -20.39
CA GLU A 285 9.42 5.42 -20.90
C GLU A 285 9.04 5.58 -22.38
N LEU A 286 9.81 4.98 -23.26
CA LEU A 286 9.70 5.15 -24.71
C LEU A 286 9.38 3.84 -25.42
N SER A 287 8.56 3.89 -26.48
CA SER A 287 8.52 2.82 -27.43
C SER A 287 9.87 2.74 -28.19
N LYS A 288 10.17 1.59 -28.84
CA LYS A 288 11.36 1.49 -29.70
C LYS A 288 11.40 2.58 -30.77
N ASN A 289 10.26 2.91 -31.34
CA ASN A 289 10.15 3.94 -32.37
C ASN A 289 10.41 5.34 -31.78
N ASP A 290 9.85 5.65 -30.62
CA ASP A 290 10.09 6.94 -29.94
C ASP A 290 11.55 7.07 -29.51
N LEU A 291 12.16 5.99 -28.98
CA LEU A 291 13.58 6.00 -28.62
C LEU A 291 14.46 6.28 -29.86
N LYS A 292 14.19 5.61 -30.97
CA LYS A 292 14.90 5.86 -32.24
C LYS A 292 14.69 7.29 -32.73
N TYR A 293 13.46 7.79 -32.67
CA TYR A 293 13.10 9.14 -33.07
C TYR A 293 13.84 10.18 -32.24
N PHE A 294 13.70 10.16 -30.92
CA PHE A 294 14.34 11.11 -30.04
C PHE A 294 15.87 11.01 -30.06
N SER A 295 16.44 9.82 -30.20
CA SER A 295 17.89 9.65 -30.38
C SER A 295 18.38 10.33 -31.65
N LYS A 296 17.56 10.36 -32.73
CA LYS A 296 17.92 11.04 -33.99
C LYS A 296 17.84 12.56 -33.86
N ILE A 297 16.72 13.11 -33.39
CA ILE A 297 16.52 14.56 -33.31
C ILE A 297 17.42 15.22 -32.27
N PHE A 298 17.71 14.52 -31.17
CA PHE A 298 18.56 15.06 -30.11
C PHE A 298 20.01 14.60 -30.17
N LYS A 299 20.46 14.05 -31.32
CA LYS A 299 21.83 13.52 -31.52
C LYS A 299 22.93 14.50 -31.08
N LYS A 300 22.72 15.81 -31.28
CA LYS A 300 23.70 16.87 -30.91
C LYS A 300 23.82 17.08 -29.38
N PHE A 301 22.85 16.62 -28.60
CA PHE A 301 22.79 16.81 -27.15
C PHE A 301 23.08 15.54 -26.38
N LEU A 302 22.85 14.37 -26.99
CA LEU A 302 23.02 13.06 -26.35
C LEU A 302 24.42 12.52 -26.60
N THR A 303 25.06 12.14 -25.51
CA THR A 303 26.36 11.45 -25.48
C THR A 303 26.17 9.98 -25.11
N HIS A 304 27.19 9.15 -25.30
CA HIS A 304 27.17 7.76 -24.81
C HIS A 304 26.81 7.69 -23.31
N GLN A 305 27.30 8.62 -22.50
CA GLN A 305 27.02 8.67 -21.06
C GLN A 305 25.53 8.87 -20.76
N ASP A 306 24.78 9.59 -21.60
CA ASP A 306 23.33 9.79 -21.39
C ASP A 306 22.57 8.44 -21.60
N TYR A 307 23.01 7.60 -22.53
CA TYR A 307 22.48 6.24 -22.69
C TYR A 307 22.87 5.32 -21.53
N VAL A 308 24.08 5.45 -20.97
CA VAL A 308 24.49 4.72 -19.76
C VAL A 308 23.63 5.11 -18.58
N LEU A 309 23.40 6.42 -18.35
CA LEU A 309 22.54 6.91 -17.28
C LEU A 309 21.09 6.43 -17.43
N ARG A 310 20.58 6.37 -18.67
CA ARG A 310 19.26 5.83 -18.98
C ARG A 310 19.18 4.32 -18.65
N ALA A 311 20.15 3.54 -19.10
CA ALA A 311 20.22 2.11 -18.82
C ALA A 311 20.32 1.83 -17.32
N ASP A 312 21.13 2.62 -16.60
CA ASP A 312 21.29 2.52 -15.17
C ASP A 312 19.98 2.84 -14.42
N TYR A 313 19.26 3.90 -14.80
CA TYR A 313 17.97 4.24 -14.25
C TYR A 313 16.98 3.08 -14.38
N PHE A 314 16.80 2.53 -15.59
CA PHE A 314 15.87 1.44 -15.81
C PHE A 314 16.29 0.11 -15.17
N ALA A 315 17.59 -0.11 -14.98
CA ALA A 315 18.10 -1.25 -14.24
C ALA A 315 17.69 -1.16 -12.75
N TYR A 316 17.87 -0.02 -12.09
CA TYR A 316 17.45 0.18 -10.70
C TYR A 316 15.93 0.11 -10.53
N GLU A 317 15.17 0.69 -11.46
CA GLU A 317 13.71 0.67 -11.47
C GLU A 317 13.12 -0.69 -11.90
N ALA A 318 13.96 -1.66 -12.23
CA ALA A 318 13.58 -2.99 -12.73
C ALA A 318 12.62 -2.94 -13.95
N LYS A 319 12.78 -1.91 -14.81
CA LYS A 319 12.01 -1.72 -16.05
C LYS A 319 12.70 -2.44 -17.20
N TYR A 320 12.53 -3.76 -17.25
CA TYR A 320 13.27 -4.64 -18.15
C TYR A 320 13.11 -4.27 -19.63
N LYS A 321 11.91 -3.87 -20.07
CA LYS A 321 11.64 -3.51 -21.46
C LYS A 321 12.48 -2.30 -21.89
N ASP A 322 12.42 -1.23 -21.12
CA ASP A 322 13.12 0.03 -21.44
C ASP A 322 14.64 -0.14 -21.33
N LEU A 323 15.11 -0.92 -20.36
CA LEU A 323 16.51 -1.30 -20.25
C LEU A 323 16.98 -2.04 -21.51
N ARG A 324 16.29 -3.09 -21.92
CA ARG A 324 16.64 -3.89 -23.10
C ARG A 324 16.69 -3.04 -24.37
N ASP A 325 15.67 -2.17 -24.55
CA ASP A 325 15.60 -1.33 -25.75
C ASP A 325 16.73 -0.26 -25.75
N THR A 326 17.30 0.06 -24.57
CA THR A 326 18.45 0.99 -24.44
C THR A 326 19.80 0.32 -24.66
N ILE A 327 19.96 -0.97 -24.34
CA ILE A 327 21.24 -1.70 -24.44
C ILE A 327 21.83 -1.62 -25.84
N ASP A 328 21.00 -1.65 -26.88
CA ASP A 328 21.44 -1.61 -28.30
C ASP A 328 22.19 -0.30 -28.64
N TYR A 329 22.06 0.76 -27.84
CA TYR A 329 22.71 2.06 -28.01
C TYR A 329 24.01 2.21 -27.22
N LEU A 330 24.41 1.20 -26.45
CA LEU A 330 25.62 1.22 -25.62
C LEU A 330 26.80 0.63 -26.36
N ASN A 331 28.01 0.98 -25.93
CA ASN A 331 29.21 0.31 -26.42
C ASN A 331 29.29 -1.15 -25.92
N PRO A 332 30.12 -2.02 -26.54
CA PRO A 332 30.14 -3.45 -26.23
C PRO A 332 30.38 -3.79 -24.75
N ASP A 333 31.16 -3.01 -24.03
CA ASP A 333 31.50 -3.29 -22.65
C ASP A 333 30.30 -3.00 -21.71
N TYR A 334 29.60 -1.89 -21.93
CA TYR A 334 28.37 -1.57 -21.20
C TYR A 334 27.21 -2.47 -21.64
N GLN A 335 27.16 -2.95 -22.88
CA GLN A 335 26.19 -3.98 -23.28
C GLN A 335 26.36 -5.26 -22.47
N LYS A 336 27.59 -5.74 -22.25
CA LYS A 336 27.88 -6.90 -21.40
C LYS A 336 27.42 -6.64 -19.94
N LEU A 337 27.74 -5.46 -19.39
CA LEU A 337 27.31 -5.07 -18.03
C LEU A 337 25.79 -5.11 -17.89
N TYR A 338 25.05 -4.40 -18.75
CA TYR A 338 23.60 -4.29 -18.60
C TYR A 338 22.85 -5.56 -19.00
N ASN A 339 23.41 -6.40 -19.87
CA ASN A 339 22.89 -7.75 -20.11
C ASN A 339 23.01 -8.64 -18.87
N ALA A 340 24.13 -8.57 -18.14
CA ALA A 340 24.31 -9.28 -16.87
C ALA A 340 23.30 -8.79 -15.80
N ARG A 341 23.15 -7.48 -15.68
CA ARG A 341 22.17 -6.85 -14.77
C ARG A 341 20.73 -7.27 -15.14
N ALA A 342 20.36 -7.23 -16.42
CA ALA A 342 19.05 -7.65 -16.90
C ALA A 342 18.75 -9.13 -16.62
N ALA A 343 19.75 -10.01 -16.71
CA ALA A 343 19.60 -11.43 -16.39
C ALA A 343 19.26 -11.66 -14.90
N LEU A 344 19.84 -10.87 -13.99
CA LEU A 344 19.55 -10.93 -12.55
C LEU A 344 18.09 -10.56 -12.23
N PHE A 345 17.42 -9.70 -13.02
CA PHE A 345 15.98 -9.40 -12.86
C PHE A 345 15.09 -10.57 -13.25
N THR A 346 15.44 -11.26 -14.32
CA THR A 346 14.60 -12.31 -14.93
C THR A 346 14.76 -13.67 -14.26
N LYS A 347 15.51 -13.76 -13.16
CA LYS A 347 15.82 -14.99 -12.42
C LYS A 347 16.55 -16.08 -13.25
N ARG A 348 17.14 -15.73 -14.40
CA ARG A 348 17.98 -16.63 -15.17
C ARG A 348 19.31 -16.83 -14.44
N SER A 349 20.03 -17.90 -14.77
CA SER A 349 21.44 -17.99 -14.37
C SER A 349 22.19 -16.83 -15.02
N ALA A 350 22.86 -16.03 -14.18
CA ALA A 350 23.57 -14.84 -14.61
C ALA A 350 25.10 -15.02 -14.60
N ASP A 351 25.61 -16.15 -14.09
CA ASP A 351 27.04 -16.34 -13.83
C ASP A 351 27.89 -16.22 -15.09
N ASN A 352 27.44 -16.84 -16.19
CA ASN A 352 28.12 -16.72 -17.49
C ASN A 352 28.13 -15.28 -18.04
N LEU A 353 27.04 -14.52 -17.86
CA LEU A 353 26.97 -13.13 -18.29
C LEU A 353 27.80 -12.22 -17.38
N ILE A 354 27.84 -12.49 -16.09
CA ILE A 354 28.70 -11.77 -15.13
C ILE A 354 30.17 -12.00 -15.43
N SER A 355 30.58 -13.23 -15.80
CA SER A 355 31.98 -13.52 -16.16
C SER A 355 32.46 -12.77 -17.41
N GLN A 356 31.55 -12.46 -18.34
CA GLN A 356 31.82 -11.69 -19.57
C GLN A 356 31.93 -10.18 -19.34
N VAL A 357 31.52 -9.66 -18.17
CA VAL A 357 31.66 -8.24 -17.84
C VAL A 357 33.16 -7.91 -17.74
N PRO A 358 33.63 -6.84 -18.42
CA PRO A 358 35.03 -6.41 -18.33
C PRO A 358 35.48 -6.16 -16.89
N GLN A 359 36.75 -6.41 -16.60
CA GLN A 359 37.29 -6.27 -15.25
C GLN A 359 37.08 -4.87 -14.70
N SER A 360 37.19 -3.82 -15.54
CA SER A 360 36.93 -2.41 -15.15
C SER A 360 35.49 -2.11 -14.71
N LEU A 361 34.51 -2.97 -15.08
CA LEU A 361 33.10 -2.82 -14.78
C LEU A 361 32.57 -3.89 -13.79
N LYS A 362 33.41 -4.82 -13.32
CA LYS A 362 33.00 -5.85 -12.36
C LYS A 362 32.60 -5.28 -10.99
N GLU A 363 33.20 -4.16 -10.64
CA GLU A 363 32.89 -3.42 -9.41
C GLU A 363 31.84 -2.32 -9.62
N ASP A 364 31.10 -2.35 -10.77
CA ASP A 364 29.98 -1.42 -10.99
C ASP A 364 28.97 -1.53 -9.85
N PRO A 365 28.68 -0.42 -9.16
CA PRO A 365 27.81 -0.45 -7.97
C PRO A 365 26.41 -0.97 -8.26
N GLY A 366 25.88 -0.77 -9.47
CA GLY A 366 24.58 -1.31 -9.89
C GLY A 366 24.61 -2.82 -10.09
N LEU A 367 25.69 -3.37 -10.65
CA LEU A 367 25.89 -4.81 -10.77
C LEU A 367 25.99 -5.46 -9.38
N ILE A 368 26.77 -4.86 -8.47
CA ILE A 368 26.89 -5.35 -7.09
C ILE A 368 25.53 -5.34 -6.39
N TYR A 369 24.78 -4.24 -6.49
CA TYR A 369 23.43 -4.14 -5.93
C TYR A 369 22.52 -5.25 -6.48
N ASP A 370 22.48 -5.46 -7.80
CA ASP A 370 21.64 -6.46 -8.42
C ASP A 370 22.04 -7.89 -8.00
N ARG A 371 23.35 -8.16 -7.79
CA ARG A 371 23.84 -9.43 -7.24
C ARG A 371 23.43 -9.63 -5.80
N ILE A 372 23.54 -8.61 -4.93
CA ILE A 372 23.08 -8.64 -3.54
C ILE A 372 21.58 -8.96 -3.51
N LYS A 373 20.78 -8.19 -4.24
CA LYS A 373 19.32 -8.36 -4.34
C LYS A 373 18.92 -9.74 -4.85
N TRP A 374 19.62 -10.29 -5.84
CA TRP A 374 19.37 -11.62 -6.37
C TRP A 374 19.69 -12.70 -5.35
N ARG A 375 20.85 -12.61 -4.64
CA ARG A 375 21.24 -13.54 -3.59
C ARG A 375 20.24 -13.57 -2.47
N ARG A 376 19.84 -12.40 -1.97
CA ARG A 376 18.79 -12.28 -0.94
C ARG A 376 17.47 -12.93 -1.39
N LYS A 377 17.01 -12.66 -2.62
CA LYS A 377 15.79 -13.29 -3.17
C LYS A 377 15.88 -14.82 -3.30
N LYS A 378 17.08 -15.37 -3.30
CA LYS A 378 17.35 -16.81 -3.26
C LYS A 378 17.60 -17.34 -1.86
N ALA A 379 17.34 -16.54 -0.84
CA ALA A 379 17.64 -16.87 0.57
C ALA A 379 19.12 -17.20 0.83
N ARG A 380 20.04 -16.61 0.04
CA ARG A 380 21.51 -16.72 0.20
C ARG A 380 22.01 -15.48 0.94
N PHE A 381 21.59 -15.33 2.20
CA PHE A 381 21.82 -14.11 2.97
C PHE A 381 23.30 -13.89 3.31
N ASP A 382 24.04 -14.94 3.66
CA ASP A 382 25.48 -14.85 3.94
C ASP A 382 26.31 -14.43 2.72
N ASP A 383 25.93 -14.95 1.55
CA ASP A 383 26.55 -14.52 0.29
C ASP A 383 26.25 -13.06 -0.05
N ALA A 384 25.01 -12.61 0.26
CA ALA A 384 24.63 -11.22 0.09
C ALA A 384 25.43 -10.31 1.06
N LEU A 385 25.56 -10.71 2.32
CA LEU A 385 26.34 -10.01 3.35
C LEU A 385 27.83 -9.91 2.95
N THR A 386 28.40 -10.99 2.47
CA THR A 386 29.79 -10.99 1.96
C THR A 386 30.01 -9.93 0.89
N LEU A 387 29.07 -9.82 -0.08
CA LEU A 387 29.14 -8.77 -1.09
C LEU A 387 28.94 -7.36 -0.52
N MET A 388 28.05 -7.19 0.46
CA MET A 388 27.87 -5.89 1.11
C MET A 388 29.14 -5.41 1.80
N ASN A 389 29.87 -6.33 2.44
CA ASN A 389 31.09 -6.02 3.18
C ASN A 389 32.30 -5.78 2.25
N GLN A 390 32.31 -6.41 1.07
CA GLN A 390 33.38 -6.25 0.06
C GLN A 390 33.19 -4.97 -0.77
N SER A 391 31.97 -4.48 -0.90
CA SER A 391 31.70 -3.31 -1.72
C SER A 391 32.02 -2.02 -0.98
N ALA A 392 33.09 -1.33 -1.39
CA ALA A 392 33.32 0.06 -1.00
C ALA A 392 32.23 0.93 -1.65
N SER A 393 31.15 1.16 -0.93
CA SER A 393 29.99 1.89 -1.48
C SER A 393 30.15 3.40 -1.31
N ASP A 394 30.98 4.04 -2.13
CA ASP A 394 31.15 5.50 -2.12
C ASP A 394 30.07 6.26 -2.92
N SER A 395 29.16 5.55 -3.57
CA SER A 395 28.12 6.14 -4.37
C SER A 395 26.88 6.45 -3.52
N LEU A 396 26.70 7.70 -3.13
CA LEU A 396 25.53 8.23 -2.39
C LEU A 396 24.19 7.97 -3.09
N MET A 397 24.16 7.97 -4.43
CA MET A 397 22.92 7.77 -5.22
C MET A 397 22.24 6.41 -5.01
N ARG A 398 22.91 5.45 -4.37
CA ARG A 398 22.45 4.05 -4.31
C ARG A 398 22.16 3.57 -2.90
N ASN A 399 22.46 4.38 -1.88
CA ASN A 399 22.25 4.02 -0.49
C ASN A 399 20.80 3.72 -0.16
N GLN A 400 19.84 4.45 -0.75
CA GLN A 400 18.41 4.20 -0.56
C GLN A 400 17.94 2.82 -1.11
N TYR A 401 18.54 2.34 -2.22
CA TYR A 401 18.24 1.01 -2.74
C TYR A 401 18.89 -0.08 -1.87
N LEU A 402 20.15 0.15 -1.49
CA LEU A 402 20.91 -0.79 -0.67
C LEU A 402 20.36 -0.89 0.76
N ALA A 403 19.79 0.18 1.30
CA ALA A 403 19.20 0.20 2.64
C ALA A 403 18.12 -0.88 2.83
N LYS A 404 17.27 -1.09 1.84
CA LYS A 404 16.25 -2.15 1.86
C LYS A 404 16.86 -3.56 1.87
N GLU A 405 17.92 -3.75 1.11
CA GLU A 405 18.63 -5.02 1.09
C GLU A 405 19.35 -5.27 2.42
N ARG A 406 20.00 -4.21 3.01
CA ARG A 406 20.60 -4.27 4.35
C ARG A 406 19.55 -4.65 5.40
N LEU A 407 18.39 -3.99 5.39
CA LEU A 407 17.32 -4.30 6.33
C LEU A 407 16.84 -5.75 6.22
N SER A 408 16.65 -6.24 5.00
CA SER A 408 16.26 -7.64 4.77
C SER A 408 17.29 -8.64 5.28
N VAL A 409 18.59 -8.40 5.04
CA VAL A 409 19.66 -9.28 5.53
C VAL A 409 19.80 -9.18 7.05
N ALA A 410 19.70 -7.98 7.62
CA ALA A 410 19.71 -7.79 9.07
C ALA A 410 18.53 -8.49 9.76
N ARG A 411 17.34 -8.48 9.16
CA ARG A 411 16.16 -9.20 9.67
C ARG A 411 16.36 -10.72 9.68
N ASP A 412 17.08 -11.27 8.70
CA ASP A 412 17.49 -12.68 8.71
C ASP A 412 18.43 -12.97 9.88
N LYS A 413 19.46 -12.14 10.05
CA LYS A 413 20.40 -12.26 11.18
C LYS A 413 19.73 -12.08 12.55
N ILE A 414 18.72 -11.22 12.67
CA ILE A 414 17.88 -11.11 13.87
C ILE A 414 17.15 -12.44 14.13
N SER A 415 16.61 -13.07 13.08
CA SER A 415 15.92 -14.36 13.19
C SER A 415 16.85 -15.47 13.67
N ASP A 416 18.12 -15.40 13.30
CA ASP A 416 19.19 -16.32 13.74
C ASP A 416 19.79 -15.95 15.11
N LYS A 417 19.30 -14.87 15.73
CA LYS A 417 19.79 -14.31 16.99
C LYS A 417 21.22 -13.73 16.92
N GLU A 418 21.69 -13.45 15.72
CA GLU A 418 23.00 -12.82 15.45
C GLU A 418 22.88 -11.29 15.52
N TYR A 419 22.41 -10.77 16.68
CA TYR A 419 22.02 -9.37 16.87
C TYR A 419 23.15 -8.37 16.60
N LYS A 420 24.39 -8.70 17.00
CA LYS A 420 25.55 -7.85 16.74
C LYS A 420 25.81 -7.71 15.24
N ILE A 421 25.74 -8.80 14.49
CA ILE A 421 25.91 -8.79 13.03
C ILE A 421 24.80 -7.97 12.39
N ALA A 422 23.54 -8.16 12.82
CA ALA A 422 22.40 -7.38 12.33
C ALA A 422 22.60 -5.87 12.57
N TYR A 423 23.06 -5.49 13.75
CA TYR A 423 23.37 -4.10 14.09
C TYR A 423 24.48 -3.55 13.17
N ASP A 424 25.58 -4.28 13.00
CA ASP A 424 26.72 -3.89 12.16
C ASP A 424 26.32 -3.72 10.68
N ILE A 425 25.41 -4.55 10.15
CA ILE A 425 24.86 -4.41 8.81
C ILE A 425 24.11 -3.08 8.65
N LEU A 426 23.32 -2.72 9.68
CA LEU A 426 22.43 -1.56 9.61
C LEU A 426 23.14 -0.23 9.89
N LYS A 427 24.13 -0.19 10.81
CA LYS A 427 24.79 1.07 11.21
C LYS A 427 25.44 1.84 10.06
N ASP A 428 25.83 1.14 8.98
CA ASP A 428 26.49 1.72 7.81
C ASP A 428 25.51 2.06 6.68
N HIS A 429 24.26 2.36 6.98
CA HIS A 429 23.21 2.62 5.97
C HIS A 429 23.43 3.90 5.15
N ARG A 430 24.20 4.88 5.65
CA ARG A 430 24.53 6.16 5.00
C ARG A 430 23.33 6.99 4.53
N LEU A 431 22.16 6.77 5.11
CA LEU A 431 21.00 7.61 4.93
C LEU A 431 20.98 8.70 6.01
N ASN A 432 20.35 9.84 5.69
CA ASN A 432 20.18 10.95 6.62
C ASN A 432 18.70 11.36 6.80
N GLU A 433 17.82 10.87 5.93
CA GLU A 433 16.39 11.20 5.93
C GLU A 433 15.57 10.13 5.22
N GLY A 434 14.25 10.25 5.31
CA GLY A 434 13.28 9.38 4.60
C GLY A 434 12.85 8.17 5.41
N SER A 435 11.93 7.39 4.83
CA SER A 435 11.30 6.24 5.50
C SER A 435 12.29 5.14 5.86
N ASP A 436 13.17 4.80 4.93
CA ASP A 436 14.16 3.76 5.13
C ASP A 436 15.16 4.14 6.23
N TYR A 437 15.52 5.43 6.33
CA TYR A 437 16.33 5.96 7.44
C TYR A 437 15.66 5.74 8.79
N ALA A 438 14.41 6.17 8.92
CA ALA A 438 13.68 6.04 10.18
C ALA A 438 13.46 4.57 10.59
N GLU A 439 13.17 3.70 9.64
CA GLU A 439 12.99 2.27 9.90
C GLU A 439 14.32 1.61 10.33
N ILE A 440 15.44 1.97 9.72
CA ILE A 440 16.75 1.45 10.10
C ILE A 440 17.16 1.98 11.48
N GLU A 441 17.01 3.28 11.75
CA GLU A 441 17.29 3.85 13.06
C GLU A 441 16.43 3.20 14.15
N TRP A 442 15.18 2.88 13.84
CA TRP A 442 14.33 2.12 14.77
C TRP A 442 14.90 0.72 15.03
N HIS A 443 15.30 -0.02 13.99
CA HIS A 443 15.88 -1.37 14.17
C HIS A 443 17.19 -1.33 14.98
N LEU A 444 18.05 -0.35 14.72
CA LEU A 444 19.28 -0.14 15.49
C LEU A 444 18.98 0.11 16.96
N GLY A 445 18.03 0.98 17.26
CA GLY A 445 17.57 1.24 18.62
C GLY A 445 16.96 0.01 19.27
N TRP A 446 16.12 -0.73 18.55
CA TRP A 446 15.49 -1.94 19.07
C TRP A 446 16.49 -3.06 19.36
N ILE A 447 17.45 -3.31 18.46
CA ILE A 447 18.53 -4.28 18.70
C ILE A 447 19.34 -3.87 19.92
N ALA A 448 19.71 -2.59 20.02
CA ALA A 448 20.52 -2.05 21.11
C ALA A 448 19.81 -2.19 22.46
N LEU A 449 18.52 -1.90 22.54
CA LEU A 449 17.73 -1.96 23.78
C LEU A 449 17.40 -3.39 24.20
N SER A 450 16.80 -4.16 23.28
CA SER A 450 16.16 -5.44 23.61
C SER A 450 17.14 -6.62 23.64
N PHE A 451 18.24 -6.58 22.87
CA PHE A 451 19.10 -7.75 22.69
C PHE A 451 20.56 -7.54 23.06
N THR A 452 21.09 -6.31 23.06
CA THR A 452 22.51 -6.06 23.39
C THR A 452 22.71 -5.21 24.65
N ASN A 453 21.63 -4.87 25.35
CA ASN A 453 21.63 -4.11 26.61
C ASN A 453 22.41 -2.77 26.58
N GLN A 454 22.29 -2.06 25.42
CA GLN A 454 22.96 -0.77 25.17
C GLN A 454 21.94 0.37 25.17
N ALA A 455 21.39 0.71 26.34
CA ALA A 455 20.25 1.63 26.43
C ALA A 455 20.58 3.06 25.95
N ASP A 456 21.78 3.58 26.22
CA ASP A 456 22.17 4.92 25.74
C ASP A 456 22.31 4.96 24.21
N THR A 457 22.86 3.91 23.62
CA THR A 457 22.94 3.76 22.17
C THR A 457 21.54 3.69 21.56
N ALA A 458 20.63 2.91 22.16
CA ALA A 458 19.25 2.79 21.74
C ALA A 458 18.52 4.13 21.78
N LEU A 459 18.70 4.90 22.87
CA LEU A 459 18.11 6.22 23.02
C LEU A 459 18.49 7.16 21.86
N ASN A 460 19.78 7.18 21.50
CA ASN A 460 20.25 8.00 20.40
C ASN A 460 19.57 7.64 19.07
N HIS A 461 19.43 6.35 18.75
CA HIS A 461 18.76 5.89 17.55
C HIS A 461 17.26 6.24 17.53
N PHE A 462 16.55 6.03 18.63
CA PHE A 462 15.12 6.37 18.68
C PHE A 462 14.88 7.88 18.64
N LEU A 463 15.76 8.70 19.18
CA LEU A 463 15.69 10.16 19.05
C LEU A 463 15.89 10.60 17.59
N LYS A 464 16.84 9.99 16.86
CA LYS A 464 17.05 10.21 15.43
C LYS A 464 15.79 9.82 14.62
N MET A 465 15.22 8.63 14.90
CA MET A 465 13.94 8.22 14.31
C MET A 465 12.87 9.26 14.59
N ASN A 466 12.68 9.69 15.84
CA ASN A 466 11.63 10.65 16.20
C ASN A 466 11.80 11.98 15.47
N ALA A 467 13.04 12.44 15.26
CA ALA A 467 13.31 13.67 14.50
C ALA A 467 12.93 13.53 13.01
N ALA A 468 13.04 12.33 12.45
CA ALA A 468 12.81 12.06 11.03
C ALA A 468 11.34 11.78 10.67
N VAL A 469 10.46 11.47 11.65
CA VAL A 469 9.08 11.09 11.39
C VAL A 469 8.07 12.19 11.71
N THR A 470 6.94 12.18 11.01
CA THR A 470 5.85 13.16 11.20
C THR A 470 4.49 12.51 11.45
N TYR A 471 4.27 11.29 10.95
CA TYR A 471 2.98 10.61 11.07
C TYR A 471 2.68 10.12 12.49
N PRO A 472 1.43 10.21 12.95
CA PRO A 472 0.99 9.76 14.27
C PRO A 472 1.48 8.36 14.65
N ILE A 473 1.33 7.38 13.76
CA ILE A 473 1.77 6.01 13.98
C ILE A 473 3.28 5.94 14.28
N SER A 474 4.09 6.64 13.47
CA SER A 474 5.55 6.65 13.64
C SER A 474 5.99 7.48 14.84
N LYS A 475 5.32 8.60 15.13
CA LYS A 475 5.55 9.41 16.34
C LYS A 475 5.23 8.63 17.60
N ALA A 476 4.10 7.93 17.64
CA ALA A 476 3.74 7.07 18.76
C ALA A 476 4.77 5.96 18.99
N ARG A 477 5.22 5.28 17.91
CA ARG A 477 6.25 4.24 17.96
C ARG A 477 7.55 4.80 18.53
N ALA A 478 8.02 5.92 18.01
CA ALA A 478 9.25 6.56 18.50
C ALA A 478 9.13 6.95 19.98
N ALA A 479 8.04 7.63 20.35
CA ALA A 479 7.79 8.07 21.72
C ALA A 479 7.73 6.90 22.72
N TYR A 480 7.04 5.82 22.37
CA TYR A 480 6.97 4.60 23.18
C TYR A 480 8.36 4.00 23.41
N TRP A 481 9.16 3.79 22.35
CA TRP A 481 10.48 3.20 22.50
C TRP A 481 11.48 4.11 23.21
N ILE A 482 11.39 5.43 23.07
CA ILE A 482 12.15 6.38 23.85
C ILE A 482 11.75 6.30 25.33
N GLY A 483 10.46 6.28 25.64
CA GLY A 483 9.94 6.13 26.99
C GLY A 483 10.42 4.83 27.65
N ARG A 484 10.33 3.71 26.93
CA ARG A 484 10.82 2.39 27.35
C ARG A 484 12.34 2.39 27.61
N THR A 485 13.09 3.12 26.80
CA THR A 485 14.54 3.26 26.98
C THR A 485 14.88 4.07 28.22
N TYR A 486 14.22 5.21 28.46
CA TYR A 486 14.39 5.98 29.70
C TYR A 486 13.99 5.19 30.94
N LYS A 487 12.93 4.36 30.86
CA LYS A 487 12.54 3.43 31.93
C LYS A 487 13.68 2.45 32.23
N LYS A 488 14.33 1.89 31.22
CA LYS A 488 15.51 1.00 31.38
C LYS A 488 16.69 1.70 31.98
N LEU A 489 16.87 3.00 31.72
CA LEU A 489 17.93 3.85 32.28
C LEU A 489 17.61 4.34 33.71
N GLY A 490 16.47 4.00 34.29
CA GLY A 490 16.02 4.47 35.60
C GLY A 490 15.56 5.94 35.63
N GLN A 491 15.39 6.58 34.47
CA GLN A 491 15.03 7.99 34.34
C GLN A 491 13.51 8.14 34.24
N THR A 492 12.80 7.93 35.35
CA THR A 492 11.34 7.85 35.41
C THR A 492 10.62 9.10 34.89
N ASN A 493 11.13 10.31 35.19
CA ASN A 493 10.48 11.55 34.77
C ASN A 493 10.51 11.71 33.24
N GLN A 494 11.65 11.41 32.61
CA GLN A 494 11.80 11.43 31.16
C GLN A 494 10.96 10.33 30.51
N SER A 495 10.95 9.13 31.07
CA SER A 495 10.13 8.02 30.66
C SER A 495 8.64 8.41 30.60
N ASN A 496 8.10 8.95 31.71
CA ASN A 496 6.70 9.39 31.77
C ASN A 496 6.38 10.52 30.79
N THR A 497 7.32 11.45 30.58
CA THR A 497 7.15 12.52 29.59
C THR A 497 6.98 11.97 28.18
N TRP A 498 7.79 10.98 27.81
CA TRP A 498 7.70 10.36 26.49
C TRP A 498 6.50 9.44 26.33
N PHE A 499 6.12 8.69 27.37
CA PHE A 499 4.86 7.93 27.34
C PHE A 499 3.65 8.86 27.23
N LYS A 500 3.65 10.01 27.92
CA LYS A 500 2.60 11.02 27.77
C LYS A 500 2.58 11.62 26.36
N THR A 501 3.72 11.78 25.70
CA THR A 501 3.79 12.17 24.29
C THR A 501 3.21 11.10 23.38
N GLY A 502 3.53 9.82 23.61
CA GLY A 502 3.02 8.70 22.84
C GLY A 502 1.51 8.50 23.02
N SER A 503 0.98 8.64 24.24
CA SER A 503 -0.43 8.41 24.55
C SER A 503 -1.39 9.40 23.87
N GLN A 504 -0.90 10.56 23.42
CA GLN A 504 -1.68 11.51 22.61
C GLN A 504 -2.17 10.90 21.28
N TYR A 505 -1.56 9.82 20.83
CA TYR A 505 -1.92 9.08 19.62
C TYR A 505 -2.74 7.81 19.95
N GLY A 506 -3.76 7.95 20.80
CA GLY A 506 -4.53 6.83 21.36
C GLY A 506 -5.23 5.91 20.34
N ALA A 507 -5.39 6.34 19.08
CA ALA A 507 -5.87 5.50 17.99
C ALA A 507 -4.79 4.56 17.40
N THR A 508 -3.54 4.56 17.93
CA THR A 508 -2.41 3.78 17.43
C THR A 508 -1.93 2.77 18.46
N PHE A 509 -1.40 1.64 18.01
CA PHE A 509 -0.88 0.56 18.87
C PHE A 509 0.10 1.08 19.93
N TYR A 510 1.14 1.80 19.50
CA TYR A 510 2.13 2.33 20.42
C TYR A 510 1.62 3.50 21.29
N GLY A 511 0.60 4.22 20.82
CA GLY A 511 -0.10 5.21 21.64
C GLY A 511 -0.86 4.56 22.79
N GLN A 512 -1.54 3.45 22.52
CA GLN A 512 -2.23 2.63 23.50
C GLN A 512 -1.26 1.99 24.51
N LEU A 513 -0.13 1.47 24.04
CA LEU A 513 0.93 0.96 24.92
C LEU A 513 1.53 2.07 25.80
N SER A 514 1.75 3.25 25.24
CA SER A 514 2.23 4.41 26.03
C SER A 514 1.26 4.81 27.15
N HIS A 515 -0.04 4.73 26.87
CA HIS A 515 -1.08 4.99 27.88
C HIS A 515 -1.02 3.97 29.04
N ILE A 516 -0.85 2.68 28.75
CA ILE A 516 -0.72 1.64 29.79
C ILE A 516 0.49 1.91 30.70
N GLU A 517 1.61 2.33 30.16
CA GLU A 517 2.84 2.63 30.93
C GLU A 517 2.68 3.80 31.91
N LEU A 518 1.69 4.66 31.71
CA LEU A 518 1.35 5.76 32.61
C LEU A 518 0.46 5.33 33.77
N ASN A 519 -0.11 4.12 33.76
CA ASN A 519 -1.10 3.64 34.74
C ASN A 519 -2.35 4.55 34.85
N GLU A 520 -2.68 5.26 33.78
CA GLU A 520 -3.86 6.12 33.75
C GLU A 520 -5.14 5.28 33.56
N LYS A 521 -6.15 5.49 34.44
CA LYS A 521 -7.40 4.71 34.40
C LYS A 521 -8.28 5.09 33.21
N LYS A 522 -8.29 6.39 32.87
CA LYS A 522 -9.17 6.91 31.81
C LYS A 522 -8.46 6.88 30.46
N PHE A 523 -8.98 6.08 29.57
CA PHE A 523 -8.53 6.04 28.19
C PHE A 523 -9.35 7.01 27.34
N SER A 524 -8.68 7.81 26.51
CA SER A 524 -9.35 8.73 25.58
C SER A 524 -8.64 8.74 24.23
N ILE A 525 -9.43 8.91 23.18
CA ILE A 525 -8.94 9.04 21.81
C ILE A 525 -9.42 10.39 21.27
N ASN A 526 -8.51 11.15 20.66
CA ASN A 526 -8.91 12.39 20.00
C ASN A 526 -9.85 12.06 18.83
N ASN A 527 -11.02 12.69 18.78
CA ASN A 527 -11.99 12.55 17.71
C ASN A 527 -12.33 13.93 17.15
N ASN A 528 -12.04 14.15 15.89
CA ASN A 528 -12.24 15.43 15.20
C ASN A 528 -13.56 15.46 14.44
N PHE A 529 -14.32 14.37 14.46
CA PHE A 529 -15.59 14.29 13.74
C PHE A 529 -16.65 15.19 14.39
N LYS A 530 -17.26 16.03 13.54
CA LYS A 530 -18.43 16.85 13.91
C LYS A 530 -19.42 16.81 12.76
N PHE A 531 -20.65 16.44 13.04
CA PHE A 531 -21.70 16.37 12.05
C PHE A 531 -22.62 17.59 12.12
N SER A 532 -23.01 18.10 10.96
CA SER A 532 -24.07 19.08 10.77
C SER A 532 -24.85 18.71 9.52
N GLU A 533 -26.13 18.38 9.69
CA GLU A 533 -27.03 17.98 8.59
C GLU A 533 -27.10 19.08 7.51
N ASP A 534 -27.35 20.34 7.94
CA ASP A 534 -27.49 21.46 7.00
C ASP A 534 -26.25 21.63 6.12
N LYS A 535 -25.05 21.58 6.71
CA LYS A 535 -23.80 21.71 5.96
C LYS A 535 -23.57 20.51 5.03
N TYR A 536 -24.01 19.32 5.45
CA TYR A 536 -23.87 18.12 4.63
C TYR A 536 -24.81 18.15 3.42
N GLU A 537 -26.07 18.58 3.60
CA GLU A 537 -27.00 18.77 2.50
C GLU A 537 -26.53 19.89 1.54
N GLU A 538 -26.01 20.97 2.08
CA GLU A 538 -25.38 22.04 1.27
C GLU A 538 -24.20 21.52 0.47
N PHE A 539 -23.32 20.73 1.07
CA PHE A 539 -22.18 20.10 0.40
C PHE A 539 -22.63 19.22 -0.78
N LYS A 540 -23.65 18.37 -0.57
CA LYS A 540 -24.19 17.52 -1.64
C LYS A 540 -24.79 18.32 -2.78
N LYS A 541 -25.46 19.42 -2.48
CA LYS A 541 -26.15 20.29 -3.45
C LYS A 541 -25.16 21.14 -4.26
N ASN A 542 -24.19 21.75 -3.61
CA ASN A 542 -23.34 22.77 -4.19
C ASN A 542 -22.04 22.24 -4.79
N ASN A 543 -21.63 21.00 -4.45
CA ASN A 543 -20.41 20.40 -4.99
C ASN A 543 -20.73 19.47 -6.17
N PRO A 544 -20.32 19.79 -7.41
CA PRO A 544 -20.63 18.97 -8.59
C PRO A 544 -20.06 17.55 -8.51
N GLN A 545 -18.95 17.37 -7.78
CA GLN A 545 -18.32 16.06 -7.60
C GLN A 545 -19.12 15.21 -6.59
N ALA A 546 -19.59 15.81 -5.47
CA ALA A 546 -20.49 15.15 -4.54
C ALA A 546 -21.81 14.77 -5.22
N LYS A 547 -22.40 15.69 -5.99
CA LYS A 547 -23.57 15.43 -6.81
C LYS A 547 -23.36 14.26 -7.78
N SER A 548 -22.20 14.20 -8.44
CA SER A 548 -21.83 13.05 -9.32
C SER A 548 -21.86 11.72 -8.58
N VAL A 549 -21.40 11.68 -7.33
CA VAL A 549 -21.40 10.46 -6.49
C VAL A 549 -22.84 10.00 -6.20
N ILE A 550 -23.74 10.93 -5.86
CA ILE A 550 -25.16 10.60 -5.63
C ILE A 550 -25.82 10.07 -6.90
N ILE A 551 -25.61 10.72 -8.04
CA ILE A 551 -26.15 10.26 -9.34
C ILE A 551 -25.63 8.84 -9.66
N LEU A 552 -24.35 8.57 -9.41
CA LEU A 552 -23.79 7.23 -9.61
C LEU A 552 -24.41 6.18 -8.66
N LYS A 553 -24.82 6.57 -7.44
CA LYS A 553 -25.60 5.71 -6.55
C LYS A 553 -26.98 5.42 -7.13
N GLU A 554 -27.72 6.46 -7.53
CA GLU A 554 -29.07 6.35 -8.11
C GLU A 554 -29.09 5.48 -9.37
N LEU A 555 -27.99 5.49 -10.14
CA LEU A 555 -27.77 4.64 -11.32
C LEU A 555 -27.27 3.22 -10.99
N ASN A 556 -27.07 2.89 -9.73
CA ASN A 556 -26.40 1.65 -9.30
C ASN A 556 -25.00 1.45 -9.94
N ARG A 557 -24.21 2.52 -10.00
CA ARG A 557 -22.86 2.57 -10.61
C ARG A 557 -21.79 3.07 -9.63
N THR A 558 -21.95 2.78 -8.32
CA THR A 558 -21.06 3.27 -7.25
C THR A 558 -19.58 2.89 -7.46
N LYS A 559 -19.29 1.88 -8.27
CA LYS A 559 -17.91 1.51 -8.66
C LYS A 559 -17.09 2.68 -9.25
N TYR A 560 -17.77 3.65 -9.89
CA TYR A 560 -17.14 4.82 -10.50
C TYR A 560 -16.88 5.97 -9.51
N SER A 561 -17.43 5.92 -8.31
CA SER A 561 -17.29 6.98 -7.29
C SER A 561 -15.92 7.01 -6.62
N LYS A 562 -15.13 5.95 -6.73
CA LYS A 562 -13.87 5.76 -5.98
C LYS A 562 -12.89 6.92 -6.10
N ASP A 563 -12.55 7.31 -7.32
CA ASP A 563 -11.55 8.38 -7.53
C ASP A 563 -12.10 9.75 -7.16
N ILE A 564 -13.42 9.94 -7.27
CA ILE A 564 -14.13 11.17 -6.86
C ILE A 564 -14.08 11.30 -5.34
N LEU A 565 -14.50 10.27 -4.61
CA LEU A 565 -14.49 10.27 -3.15
C LEU A 565 -13.09 10.43 -2.57
N ARG A 566 -12.08 9.78 -3.16
CA ARG A 566 -10.69 9.98 -2.78
C ARG A 566 -10.21 11.41 -2.97
N HIS A 567 -10.62 12.04 -4.06
CA HIS A 567 -10.27 13.43 -4.31
C HIS A 567 -10.97 14.38 -3.34
N LEU A 568 -12.26 14.16 -3.04
CA LEU A 568 -13.01 14.92 -2.07
C LEU A 568 -12.45 14.76 -0.64
N GLY A 569 -11.97 13.58 -0.30
CA GLY A 569 -11.38 13.25 1.00
C GLY A 569 -9.86 13.44 1.09
N ASP A 570 -9.22 14.06 0.08
CA ASP A 570 -7.76 14.21 0.05
C ASP A 570 -7.30 15.36 0.94
N VAL A 571 -6.57 15.04 2.00
CA VAL A 571 -6.00 15.98 2.98
C VAL A 571 -4.91 16.89 2.41
N GLU A 572 -4.36 16.60 1.24
CA GLU A 572 -3.36 17.42 0.57
C GLU A 572 -3.99 18.44 -0.40
N GLN A 573 -5.28 18.32 -0.69
CA GLN A 573 -6.04 19.36 -1.33
C GLN A 573 -6.39 20.43 -0.28
N ASN A 574 -6.40 21.66 -0.62
CA ASN A 574 -6.65 22.78 0.32
C ASN A 574 -8.11 22.78 0.84
N ARG A 575 -8.51 21.65 1.48
CA ARG A 575 -9.85 21.38 2.02
C ARG A 575 -9.86 21.46 3.53
N THR A 576 -10.96 21.88 4.08
CA THR A 576 -11.18 21.84 5.53
C THR A 576 -11.39 20.40 6.00
N PHE A 577 -11.12 20.15 7.28
CA PHE A 577 -11.40 18.83 7.86
C PHE A 577 -12.90 18.49 7.85
N GLU A 578 -13.78 19.51 7.88
CA GLU A 578 -15.23 19.33 7.74
C GLU A 578 -15.58 18.78 6.35
N GLU A 579 -15.04 19.37 5.25
CA GLU A 579 -15.26 18.87 3.89
C GLU A 579 -14.74 17.44 3.71
N ILE A 580 -13.59 17.11 4.30
CA ILE A 580 -13.03 15.76 4.26
C ILE A 580 -13.97 14.78 4.99
N SER A 581 -14.50 15.17 6.14
CA SER A 581 -15.47 14.32 6.88
C SER A 581 -16.77 14.12 6.10
N MET A 582 -17.27 15.15 5.41
CA MET A 582 -18.46 15.06 4.54
C MET A 582 -18.23 14.09 3.36
N ALA A 583 -17.04 14.06 2.78
CA ALA A 583 -16.70 13.05 1.77
C ALA A 583 -16.73 11.62 2.34
N GLY A 584 -16.32 11.44 3.59
CA GLY A 584 -16.43 10.16 4.29
C GLY A 584 -17.90 9.75 4.56
N LEU A 585 -18.73 10.70 4.99
CA LEU A 585 -20.18 10.48 5.17
C LEU A 585 -20.87 10.15 3.84
N LEU A 586 -20.49 10.84 2.76
CA LEU A 586 -21.00 10.56 1.42
C LEU A 586 -20.64 9.12 0.97
N ALA A 587 -19.46 8.66 1.30
CA ALA A 587 -19.07 7.28 1.03
C ALA A 587 -19.90 6.28 1.86
N GLN A 588 -20.24 6.58 3.11
CA GLN A 588 -21.16 5.78 3.92
C GLN A 588 -22.58 5.80 3.35
N GLU A 589 -23.08 6.97 2.95
CA GLU A 589 -24.43 7.13 2.34
C GLU A 589 -24.60 6.30 1.07
N ILE A 590 -23.56 6.16 0.26
CA ILE A 590 -23.59 5.30 -0.93
C ILE A 590 -23.19 3.84 -0.67
N GLU A 591 -23.16 3.45 0.61
CA GLU A 591 -22.86 2.08 1.06
C GLU A 591 -21.46 1.58 0.67
N ARG A 592 -20.50 2.49 0.52
CA ARG A 592 -19.09 2.18 0.24
C ARG A 592 -18.24 2.47 1.48
N LEU A 593 -18.42 1.61 2.49
CA LEU A 593 -17.69 1.70 3.76
C LEU A 593 -16.17 1.62 3.56
N ASP A 594 -15.73 0.85 2.56
CA ASP A 594 -14.32 0.77 2.16
C ASP A 594 -13.76 2.16 1.76
N PHE A 595 -14.52 2.96 1.02
CA PHE A 595 -14.07 4.32 0.67
C PHE A 595 -14.13 5.27 1.85
N ALA A 596 -15.14 5.14 2.71
CA ALA A 596 -15.26 5.93 3.93
C ALA A 596 -14.05 5.71 4.85
N ILE A 597 -13.69 4.45 5.09
CA ILE A 597 -12.53 4.08 5.90
C ILE A 597 -11.24 4.59 5.26
N GLN A 598 -11.07 4.49 3.94
CA GLN A 598 -9.89 4.99 3.24
C GLN A 598 -9.73 6.51 3.41
N ILE A 599 -10.81 7.29 3.33
CA ILE A 599 -10.81 8.73 3.58
C ILE A 599 -10.37 9.03 5.02
N ALA A 600 -10.99 8.36 5.99
CA ALA A 600 -10.66 8.56 7.40
C ALA A 600 -9.22 8.11 7.75
N LYS A 601 -8.72 7.02 7.18
CA LYS A 601 -7.32 6.62 7.28
C LYS A 601 -6.36 7.67 6.72
N ASN A 602 -6.70 8.26 5.56
CA ASN A 602 -5.88 9.33 4.98
C ASN A 602 -5.85 10.57 5.90
N ALA A 603 -6.98 10.95 6.47
CA ALA A 603 -7.07 12.05 7.43
C ALA A 603 -6.26 11.78 8.71
N SER A 604 -6.22 10.53 9.17
CA SER A 604 -5.47 10.15 10.37
C SER A 604 -3.95 10.37 10.25
N TYR A 605 -3.39 10.40 9.04
CA TYR A 605 -1.97 10.77 8.83
C TYR A 605 -1.66 12.21 9.18
N LYS A 606 -2.66 13.08 9.21
CA LYS A 606 -2.56 14.46 9.70
C LYS A 606 -3.09 14.61 11.13
N ASN A 607 -3.23 13.50 11.85
CA ASN A 607 -3.80 13.41 13.20
C ASN A 607 -5.27 13.89 13.26
N LEU A 608 -6.01 13.77 12.14
CA LEU A 608 -7.45 14.05 12.07
C LEU A 608 -8.20 12.72 12.15
N ASN A 609 -8.74 12.41 13.30
CA ASN A 609 -9.47 11.17 13.53
C ASN A 609 -10.98 11.40 13.34
N PHE A 610 -11.58 10.71 12.40
CA PHE A 610 -13.02 10.64 12.15
C PHE A 610 -13.47 9.23 12.52
N LEU A 611 -13.62 8.99 13.84
CA LEU A 611 -13.78 7.64 14.36
C LEU A 611 -15.07 6.98 13.87
N GLU A 612 -16.18 7.70 13.82
CA GLU A 612 -17.50 7.20 13.37
C GLU A 612 -17.49 6.82 11.88
N ILE A 613 -16.64 7.45 11.09
CA ILE A 613 -16.44 7.13 9.67
C ILE A 613 -15.46 5.96 9.52
N SER A 614 -14.41 5.94 10.35
CA SER A 614 -13.32 4.98 10.27
C SER A 614 -13.66 3.59 10.84
N TYR A 615 -14.63 3.51 11.75
CA TYR A 615 -15.01 2.29 12.47
C TYR A 615 -16.52 2.01 12.35
N PRO A 616 -16.99 1.68 11.13
CA PRO A 616 -18.38 1.32 10.93
C PRO A 616 -18.70 0.01 11.66
N ARG A 617 -19.94 -0.11 12.13
CA ARG A 617 -20.43 -1.28 12.84
C ARG A 617 -21.45 -2.03 12.03
N ILE A 618 -21.30 -3.33 12.00
CA ILE A 618 -22.26 -4.28 11.45
C ILE A 618 -22.56 -5.33 12.51
N GLU A 619 -23.70 -5.98 12.39
CA GLU A 619 -24.04 -7.10 13.24
C GLU A 619 -23.12 -8.30 12.93
N VAL A 620 -22.61 -8.95 13.97
CA VAL A 620 -21.76 -10.13 13.88
C VAL A 620 -22.37 -11.30 14.64
N PRO A 621 -22.19 -12.55 14.21
CA PRO A 621 -22.77 -13.70 14.90
C PRO A 621 -22.15 -13.85 16.29
N LYS A 622 -22.99 -14.10 17.30
CA LYS A 622 -22.55 -14.42 18.68
C LYS A 622 -22.12 -15.87 18.82
N GLN A 623 -22.65 -16.73 17.97
CA GLN A 623 -22.40 -18.18 17.98
C GLN A 623 -22.49 -18.71 16.56
N VAL A 624 -21.62 -19.64 16.20
CA VAL A 624 -21.67 -20.40 14.97
C VAL A 624 -21.60 -21.88 15.35
N LYS A 625 -22.61 -22.67 14.98
CA LYS A 625 -22.79 -24.01 15.48
C LYS A 625 -22.82 -23.98 17.03
N ASN A 626 -21.99 -24.73 17.68
CA ASN A 626 -21.88 -24.79 19.14
C ASN A 626 -20.70 -23.97 19.71
N GLN A 627 -19.97 -23.24 18.84
CA GLN A 627 -18.83 -22.44 19.24
C GLN A 627 -19.29 -21.00 19.51
N LYS A 628 -19.00 -20.49 20.70
CA LYS A 628 -19.12 -19.07 21.02
C LYS A 628 -18.09 -18.30 20.19
N ILE A 629 -18.52 -17.22 19.56
CA ILE A 629 -17.66 -16.35 18.78
C ILE A 629 -17.04 -15.29 19.70
N LEU A 630 -15.84 -14.83 19.36
CA LEU A 630 -15.16 -13.71 20.02
C LEU A 630 -16.02 -12.45 20.02
N ASP A 631 -15.72 -11.52 20.91
CA ASP A 631 -16.45 -10.26 21.06
C ASP A 631 -16.52 -9.51 19.72
N SER A 632 -17.62 -8.79 19.50
CA SER A 632 -17.87 -8.08 18.23
C SER A 632 -16.75 -7.11 17.86
N SER A 633 -16.14 -6.45 18.84
CA SER A 633 -14.97 -5.58 18.63
C SER A 633 -13.79 -6.29 17.97
N VAL A 634 -13.55 -7.56 18.30
CA VAL A 634 -12.51 -8.38 17.68
C VAL A 634 -12.84 -8.68 16.21
N ILE A 635 -14.07 -9.10 15.95
CA ILE A 635 -14.51 -9.45 14.60
C ILE A 635 -14.52 -8.20 13.69
N LEU A 636 -15.05 -7.08 14.19
CA LEU A 636 -15.06 -5.81 13.44
C LEU A 636 -13.64 -5.29 13.16
N ALA A 637 -12.72 -5.44 14.13
CA ALA A 637 -11.33 -5.07 13.98
C ALA A 637 -10.63 -5.89 12.87
N LEU A 638 -10.93 -7.21 12.79
CA LEU A 638 -10.43 -8.06 11.71
C LEU A 638 -11.00 -7.63 10.36
N ILE A 639 -12.32 -7.47 10.24
CA ILE A 639 -12.98 -7.06 8.99
C ILE A 639 -12.39 -5.75 8.47
N ARG A 640 -12.19 -4.79 9.38
CA ARG A 640 -11.56 -3.51 9.03
C ARG A 640 -10.15 -3.68 8.49
N GLN A 641 -9.38 -4.63 9.02
CA GLN A 641 -8.01 -4.88 8.56
C GLN A 641 -7.98 -5.72 7.28
N GLU A 642 -8.90 -6.67 7.09
CA GLU A 642 -8.93 -7.60 5.97
C GLU A 642 -9.48 -6.97 4.68
N SER A 643 -10.62 -6.31 4.75
CA SER A 643 -11.35 -5.83 3.57
C SER A 643 -11.76 -4.36 3.63
N GLU A 644 -11.57 -3.68 4.76
CA GLU A 644 -12.17 -2.36 5.01
C GLU A 644 -13.71 -2.40 4.82
N PHE A 645 -14.35 -3.52 5.15
CA PHE A 645 -15.78 -3.79 4.97
C PHE A 645 -16.24 -3.93 3.51
N ASP A 646 -15.34 -4.16 2.54
CA ASP A 646 -15.73 -4.52 1.17
C ASP A 646 -16.16 -5.99 1.10
N THR A 647 -17.48 -6.23 0.95
CA THR A 647 -18.04 -7.59 0.81
C THR A 647 -17.55 -8.33 -0.43
N SER A 648 -17.17 -7.58 -1.48
CA SER A 648 -16.72 -8.12 -2.76
C SER A 648 -15.20 -8.26 -2.87
N ALA A 649 -14.47 -7.95 -1.80
CA ALA A 649 -13.01 -7.92 -1.79
C ALA A 649 -12.39 -9.25 -2.26
N ASN A 650 -11.38 -9.14 -3.14
CA ASN A 650 -10.61 -10.26 -3.65
C ASN A 650 -9.13 -9.89 -3.60
N SER A 651 -8.34 -10.67 -2.87
CA SER A 651 -6.89 -10.45 -2.85
C SER A 651 -6.19 -11.04 -4.08
N ASN A 652 -4.98 -10.58 -4.37
CA ASN A 652 -4.16 -11.12 -5.46
C ASN A 652 -3.81 -12.61 -5.28
N VAL A 653 -3.87 -13.11 -4.05
CA VAL A 653 -3.62 -14.52 -3.73
C VAL A 653 -4.91 -15.35 -3.62
N GLY A 654 -6.06 -14.72 -3.81
CA GLY A 654 -7.36 -15.37 -3.90
C GLY A 654 -8.16 -15.45 -2.60
N ALA A 655 -7.80 -14.71 -1.56
CA ALA A 655 -8.64 -14.51 -0.38
C ALA A 655 -9.89 -13.68 -0.73
N LYS A 656 -11.02 -13.92 -0.07
CA LYS A 656 -12.35 -13.44 -0.52
C LYS A 656 -13.24 -12.90 0.59
N GLY A 657 -13.95 -11.82 0.27
CA GLY A 657 -15.04 -11.25 1.06
C GLY A 657 -14.58 -10.49 2.30
N LEU A 658 -15.51 -10.19 3.20
CA LEU A 658 -15.31 -9.35 4.38
C LEU A 658 -14.11 -9.76 5.23
N MET A 659 -13.99 -11.06 5.52
CA MET A 659 -12.92 -11.60 6.37
C MET A 659 -11.79 -12.27 5.56
N GLN A 660 -11.70 -12.02 4.27
CA GLN A 660 -10.64 -12.47 3.37
C GLN A 660 -10.27 -13.96 3.51
N ILE A 661 -11.29 -14.83 3.46
CA ILE A 661 -11.09 -16.27 3.65
C ILE A 661 -10.56 -16.90 2.36
N MET A 662 -9.50 -17.69 2.48
CA MET A 662 -9.01 -18.51 1.36
C MET A 662 -10.03 -19.60 1.02
N PRO A 663 -10.33 -19.85 -0.29
CA PRO A 663 -11.28 -20.91 -0.66
C PRO A 663 -10.95 -22.29 -0.12
N ALA A 664 -9.66 -22.63 0.02
CA ALA A 664 -9.23 -23.90 0.63
C ALA A 664 -9.60 -23.95 2.12
N THR A 665 -9.36 -22.86 2.86
CA THR A 665 -9.75 -22.72 4.27
C THR A 665 -11.27 -22.78 4.41
N ALA A 666 -12.03 -22.06 3.58
CA ALA A 666 -13.49 -22.12 3.59
C ALA A 666 -14.03 -23.54 3.38
N LYS A 667 -13.41 -24.32 2.49
CA LYS A 667 -13.78 -25.72 2.25
C LYS A 667 -13.52 -26.62 3.47
N LEU A 668 -12.49 -26.37 4.26
CA LEU A 668 -12.23 -27.07 5.51
C LEU A 668 -13.24 -26.65 6.58
N LEU A 669 -13.45 -25.36 6.74
CA LEU A 669 -14.40 -24.79 7.71
C LEU A 669 -15.85 -25.23 7.43
N SER A 670 -16.26 -25.33 6.17
CA SER A 670 -17.59 -25.79 5.79
C SER A 670 -17.91 -27.18 6.31
N LYS A 671 -16.91 -28.08 6.35
CA LYS A 671 -17.06 -29.43 6.92
C LYS A 671 -17.26 -29.39 8.43
N VAL A 672 -16.52 -28.52 9.13
CA VAL A 672 -16.55 -28.40 10.60
C VAL A 672 -17.81 -27.67 11.04
N THR A 673 -18.22 -26.62 10.33
CA THR A 673 -19.42 -25.83 10.64
C THR A 673 -20.72 -26.46 10.12
N ASN A 674 -20.62 -27.53 9.32
CA ASN A 674 -21.75 -28.20 8.66
C ASN A 674 -22.53 -27.25 7.72
N VAL A 675 -21.82 -26.38 7.02
CA VAL A 675 -22.34 -25.43 6.03
C VAL A 675 -21.82 -25.85 4.66
N ASP A 676 -22.66 -25.88 3.64
CA ASP A 676 -22.24 -26.25 2.29
C ASP A 676 -21.20 -25.29 1.72
N PHE A 677 -20.12 -25.84 1.17
CA PHE A 677 -19.08 -25.03 0.57
C PHE A 677 -19.54 -24.35 -0.71
N SER A 678 -19.43 -23.03 -0.76
CA SER A 678 -19.64 -22.23 -1.97
C SER A 678 -18.56 -21.14 -2.08
N LYS A 679 -17.75 -21.22 -3.14
CA LYS A 679 -16.74 -20.20 -3.44
C LYS A 679 -17.37 -18.86 -3.81
N GLU A 680 -18.55 -18.89 -4.41
CA GLU A 680 -19.28 -17.72 -4.85
C GLU A 680 -19.87 -16.95 -3.67
N LYS A 681 -20.45 -17.65 -2.70
CA LYS A 681 -20.99 -17.06 -1.48
C LYS A 681 -19.95 -16.29 -0.67
N LEU A 682 -18.67 -16.62 -0.79
CA LEU A 682 -17.61 -15.87 -0.07
C LEU A 682 -17.58 -14.36 -0.39
N THR A 683 -18.08 -13.94 -1.55
CA THR A 683 -18.14 -12.53 -1.96
C THR A 683 -19.53 -12.00 -2.21
N LYS A 684 -20.56 -12.88 -2.27
CA LYS A 684 -21.94 -12.49 -2.53
C LYS A 684 -22.86 -12.62 -1.31
N ASP A 685 -22.44 -13.38 -0.31
CA ASP A 685 -23.21 -13.66 0.90
C ASP A 685 -22.34 -13.28 2.12
N LYS A 686 -22.63 -12.10 2.70
CA LYS A 686 -21.87 -11.58 3.82
C LYS A 686 -21.98 -12.45 5.06
N ASP A 687 -23.17 -13.01 5.31
CA ASP A 687 -23.43 -13.79 6.51
C ASP A 687 -22.70 -15.12 6.45
N TYR A 688 -22.63 -15.70 5.24
CA TYR A 688 -21.80 -16.88 4.98
C TYR A 688 -20.31 -16.61 5.25
N ASN A 689 -19.78 -15.46 4.79
CA ASN A 689 -18.39 -15.10 5.01
C ASN A 689 -18.10 -14.81 6.48
N LEU A 690 -19.00 -14.07 7.14
CA LEU A 690 -18.91 -13.77 8.58
C LEU A 690 -18.96 -15.04 9.44
N ALA A 691 -19.88 -15.97 9.16
CA ALA A 691 -19.97 -17.21 9.91
C ALA A 691 -18.66 -18.02 9.86
N LEU A 692 -18.12 -18.22 8.65
CA LEU A 692 -16.88 -18.99 8.49
C LEU A 692 -15.66 -18.27 9.09
N GLY A 693 -15.52 -16.98 8.85
CA GLY A 693 -14.37 -16.21 9.34
C GLY A 693 -14.38 -16.03 10.84
N SER A 694 -15.55 -15.74 11.42
CA SER A 694 -15.69 -15.59 12.88
C SER A 694 -15.45 -16.92 13.60
N TYR A 695 -15.93 -18.03 13.04
CA TYR A 695 -15.61 -19.35 13.55
C TYR A 695 -14.10 -19.59 13.54
N TYR A 696 -13.44 -19.33 12.40
CA TYR A 696 -12.02 -19.61 12.23
C TYR A 696 -11.13 -18.81 13.20
N ILE A 697 -11.37 -17.51 13.37
CA ILE A 697 -10.57 -16.75 14.33
C ILE A 697 -10.84 -17.15 15.78
N SER A 698 -12.07 -17.54 16.11
CA SER A 698 -12.40 -18.02 17.46
C SER A 698 -11.77 -19.39 17.75
N ASP A 699 -11.67 -20.26 16.74
CA ASP A 699 -10.97 -21.54 16.81
C ASP A 699 -9.46 -21.34 17.05
N LEU A 700 -8.84 -20.44 16.27
CA LEU A 700 -7.44 -20.08 16.46
C LEU A 700 -7.16 -19.45 17.83
N ASP A 701 -8.09 -18.64 18.35
CA ASP A 701 -7.94 -18.03 19.67
C ASP A 701 -7.99 -19.08 20.79
N ASN A 702 -8.86 -20.09 20.65
CA ASN A 702 -8.92 -21.22 21.57
C ASN A 702 -7.63 -22.07 21.50
N ASP A 703 -7.10 -22.32 20.29
CA ASP A 703 -5.89 -23.14 20.08
C ASP A 703 -4.65 -22.43 20.66
N PHE A 704 -4.50 -21.16 20.41
CA PHE A 704 -3.33 -20.40 20.87
C PHE A 704 -3.48 -19.85 22.30
N GLY A 705 -4.70 -19.72 22.83
CA GLY A 705 -4.95 -19.10 24.15
C GLY A 705 -4.42 -17.68 24.26
N SER A 706 -4.35 -16.94 23.13
CA SER A 706 -3.80 -15.60 23.04
C SER A 706 -4.28 -14.88 21.80
N HIS A 707 -4.93 -13.74 21.96
CA HIS A 707 -5.51 -12.99 20.86
C HIS A 707 -4.48 -12.61 19.78
N TYR A 708 -3.36 -12.01 20.16
CA TYR A 708 -2.39 -11.55 19.15
C TYR A 708 -1.67 -12.71 18.43
N LEU A 709 -1.50 -13.88 19.08
CA LEU A 709 -0.98 -15.07 18.41
C LEU A 709 -2.03 -15.63 17.44
N ALA A 710 -3.31 -15.62 17.80
CA ALA A 710 -4.42 -15.97 16.91
C ALA A 710 -4.50 -15.03 15.71
N PHE A 711 -4.32 -13.72 15.89
CA PHE A 711 -4.26 -12.75 14.78
C PHE A 711 -3.08 -13.05 13.83
N ALA A 712 -1.91 -13.34 14.39
CA ALA A 712 -0.75 -13.74 13.61
C ALA A 712 -1.02 -15.05 12.84
N ALA A 713 -1.71 -16.01 13.46
CA ALA A 713 -2.07 -17.30 12.85
C ALA A 713 -3.13 -17.14 11.75
N TYR A 714 -4.09 -16.26 11.93
CA TYR A 714 -5.10 -15.93 10.91
C TYR A 714 -4.44 -15.40 9.62
N ASN A 715 -3.51 -14.44 9.77
CA ASN A 715 -2.83 -13.81 8.63
C ASN A 715 -1.73 -14.70 8.01
N ALA A 716 -0.86 -15.30 8.82
CA ALA A 716 0.32 -16.04 8.33
C ALA A 716 0.13 -17.56 8.28
N GLY A 717 -0.89 -18.08 8.95
CA GLY A 717 -1.13 -19.51 9.14
C GLY A 717 -0.55 -20.04 10.47
N PRO A 718 -1.27 -20.95 11.17
CA PRO A 718 -0.93 -21.42 12.51
C PRO A 718 0.45 -22.07 12.60
N HIS A 719 0.83 -22.91 11.65
CA HIS A 719 2.13 -23.59 11.63
C HIS A 719 3.34 -22.62 11.65
N ARG A 720 3.20 -21.44 11.04
CA ARG A 720 4.28 -20.44 11.10
C ARG A 720 4.40 -19.83 12.49
N VAL A 721 3.28 -19.55 13.13
CA VAL A 721 3.26 -19.01 14.49
C VAL A 721 3.86 -20.00 15.49
N GLU A 722 3.52 -21.29 15.39
CA GLU A 722 4.14 -22.36 16.17
C GLU A 722 5.67 -22.40 15.97
N LYS A 723 6.12 -22.29 14.71
CA LYS A 723 7.55 -22.19 14.40
C LYS A 723 8.19 -20.97 15.06
N TRP A 724 7.55 -19.81 15.02
CA TRP A 724 8.09 -18.58 15.64
C TRP A 724 8.15 -18.71 17.16
N ILE A 725 7.12 -19.27 17.80
CA ILE A 725 7.11 -19.57 19.23
C ILE A 725 8.30 -20.48 19.60
N LYS A 726 8.52 -21.54 18.82
CA LYS A 726 9.66 -22.44 19.05
C LYS A 726 11.02 -21.74 18.85
N THR A 727 11.12 -20.83 17.89
CA THR A 727 12.38 -20.15 17.55
C THR A 727 12.72 -19.05 18.54
N TYR A 728 11.74 -18.22 18.90
CA TYR A 728 11.98 -16.99 19.67
C TYR A 728 11.67 -17.12 21.17
N GLY A 729 10.90 -18.13 21.55
CA GLY A 729 10.38 -18.34 22.90
C GLY A 729 8.86 -18.14 22.95
N ASP A 730 8.22 -18.76 23.92
CA ASP A 730 6.77 -18.67 24.12
C ASP A 730 6.43 -17.44 25.00
N PRO A 731 5.83 -16.40 24.44
CA PRO A 731 5.50 -15.20 25.20
C PRO A 731 4.44 -15.43 26.29
N ARG A 732 3.57 -16.43 26.14
CA ARG A 732 2.56 -16.85 27.15
C ARG A 732 3.23 -17.39 28.40
N LYS A 733 4.45 -17.96 28.24
CA LYS A 733 5.29 -18.47 29.34
C LYS A 733 6.31 -17.44 29.83
N LYS A 734 6.19 -16.18 29.41
CA LYS A 734 7.11 -15.09 29.74
C LYS A 734 8.58 -15.37 29.32
N GLN A 735 8.80 -16.23 28.32
CA GLN A 735 10.13 -16.49 27.78
C GLN A 735 10.65 -15.35 26.91
N ILE A 736 9.74 -14.52 26.43
CA ILE A 736 10.01 -13.31 25.67
C ILE A 736 8.91 -12.28 25.95
N ASP A 737 9.24 -11.00 25.91
CA ASP A 737 8.27 -9.91 25.93
C ASP A 737 7.35 -9.98 24.71
N PRO A 738 6.01 -9.89 24.85
CA PRO A 738 5.06 -9.96 23.73
C PRO A 738 5.30 -8.92 22.65
N ILE A 739 5.76 -7.72 23.01
CA ILE A 739 6.02 -6.64 22.05
C ILE A 739 7.27 -6.99 21.23
N ASP A 740 8.33 -7.47 21.88
CA ASP A 740 9.54 -7.95 21.19
C ASP A 740 9.22 -9.18 20.32
N PHE A 741 8.32 -10.09 20.78
CA PHE A 741 7.88 -11.21 19.97
C PHE A 741 7.15 -10.75 18.69
N ILE A 742 6.22 -9.77 18.81
CA ILE A 742 5.52 -9.22 17.65
C ILE A 742 6.54 -8.61 16.67
N GLU A 743 7.51 -7.85 17.15
CA GLU A 743 8.53 -7.24 16.31
C GLU A 743 9.52 -8.27 15.71
N LEU A 744 9.69 -9.44 16.32
CA LEU A 744 10.47 -10.55 15.77
C LEU A 744 9.74 -11.30 14.65
N ILE A 745 8.42 -11.19 14.50
CA ILE A 745 7.70 -11.84 13.40
C ILE A 745 8.38 -11.47 12.07
N PRO A 746 8.86 -12.45 11.28
CA PRO A 746 9.66 -12.16 10.08
C PRO A 746 8.90 -11.40 9.01
N PHE A 747 7.57 -11.64 8.91
CA PHE A 747 6.73 -11.01 7.89
C PHE A 747 6.24 -9.64 8.36
N HIS A 748 6.68 -8.60 7.65
CA HIS A 748 6.27 -7.23 7.95
C HIS A 748 4.74 -7.06 7.91
N GLU A 749 4.07 -7.67 6.92
CA GLU A 749 2.62 -7.68 6.80
C GLU A 749 1.97 -8.23 8.09
N THR A 750 2.44 -9.37 8.60
CA THR A 750 1.86 -10.00 9.79
C THR A 750 2.15 -9.19 11.06
N ARG A 751 3.34 -8.56 11.19
CA ARG A 751 3.62 -7.62 12.30
C ARG A 751 2.61 -6.48 12.32
N ASN A 752 2.46 -5.80 11.19
CA ASN A 752 1.48 -4.73 11.05
C ASN A 752 0.06 -5.20 11.31
N TYR A 753 -0.31 -6.34 10.78
CA TYR A 753 -1.64 -6.92 10.97
C TYR A 753 -1.98 -7.08 12.45
N VAL A 754 -1.09 -7.70 13.21
CA VAL A 754 -1.28 -7.89 14.67
C VAL A 754 -1.45 -6.56 15.38
N GLN A 755 -0.58 -5.58 15.10
CA GLN A 755 -0.65 -4.25 15.70
C GLN A 755 -1.95 -3.52 15.33
N ARG A 756 -2.34 -3.56 14.03
CA ARG A 756 -3.56 -2.89 13.53
C ARG A 756 -4.83 -3.51 14.09
N VAL A 757 -4.94 -4.84 14.14
CA VAL A 757 -6.11 -5.50 14.74
C VAL A 757 -6.20 -5.19 16.22
N SER A 758 -5.09 -5.27 16.95
CA SER A 758 -5.07 -5.00 18.40
C SER A 758 -5.50 -3.56 18.72
N GLU A 759 -5.00 -2.55 18.00
CA GLU A 759 -5.42 -1.16 18.22
C GLU A 759 -6.89 -0.91 17.85
N ASN A 760 -7.36 -1.54 16.74
CA ASN A 760 -8.73 -1.36 16.27
C ASN A 760 -9.77 -1.85 17.28
N ILE A 761 -9.49 -2.94 18.02
CA ILE A 761 -10.37 -3.43 19.09
C ILE A 761 -10.61 -2.35 20.12
N ASN A 762 -9.55 -1.70 20.62
CA ASN A 762 -9.68 -0.64 21.62
C ASN A 762 -10.43 0.58 21.10
N VAL A 763 -10.26 0.94 19.83
CA VAL A 763 -10.98 2.07 19.22
C VAL A 763 -12.47 1.76 19.08
N ASP A 764 -12.83 0.54 18.67
CA ASP A 764 -14.22 0.12 18.55
C ASP A 764 -14.92 0.07 19.91
N GLU A 765 -14.24 -0.43 20.94
CA GLU A 765 -14.76 -0.43 22.30
C GLU A 765 -14.89 0.99 22.89
N TYR A 766 -13.92 1.87 22.62
CA TYR A 766 -14.01 3.29 22.97
C TYR A 766 -15.27 3.94 22.38
N LEU A 767 -15.56 3.68 21.12
CA LEU A 767 -16.78 4.19 20.47
C LEU A 767 -18.07 3.61 21.04
N SER A 768 -18.02 2.43 21.66
CA SER A 768 -19.20 1.81 22.29
C SER A 768 -19.60 2.52 23.56
N ASP A 769 -18.63 2.95 24.37
CA ASP A 769 -18.83 3.65 25.65
C ASP A 769 -17.64 4.58 25.94
N PRO A 770 -17.60 5.78 25.32
CA PRO A 770 -16.48 6.70 25.49
C PRO A 770 -16.30 7.19 26.96
N GLY A 771 -17.38 7.19 27.73
CA GLY A 771 -17.38 7.65 29.14
C GLY A 771 -16.63 6.71 30.07
N ASN A 772 -16.74 5.41 29.84
CA ASN A 772 -16.18 4.34 30.66
C ASN A 772 -15.10 3.52 29.96
N ALA A 773 -14.60 3.99 28.81
CA ALA A 773 -13.62 3.25 28.03
C ALA A 773 -12.31 3.02 28.81
N THR A 774 -11.87 1.77 28.83
CA THR A 774 -10.59 1.34 29.38
C THR A 774 -9.70 0.80 28.27
N ASN A 775 -8.41 1.03 28.38
CA ASN A 775 -7.45 0.49 27.43
C ASN A 775 -7.23 -1.01 27.67
N LYS A 776 -7.64 -1.85 26.73
CA LYS A 776 -7.55 -3.32 26.85
C LYS A 776 -6.33 -3.91 26.13
N ILE A 777 -5.41 -3.08 25.63
CA ILE A 777 -4.24 -3.57 24.88
C ILE A 777 -3.40 -4.54 25.72
N GLU A 778 -3.28 -4.29 27.04
CA GLU A 778 -2.59 -5.17 27.96
C GLU A 778 -3.25 -6.57 28.02
N LYS A 779 -4.59 -6.59 28.10
CA LYS A 779 -5.34 -7.85 28.10
C LYS A 779 -5.18 -8.63 26.78
N ILE A 780 -5.04 -7.94 25.65
CA ILE A 780 -4.82 -8.55 24.35
C ILE A 780 -3.43 -9.18 24.29
N LEU A 781 -2.42 -8.57 24.90
CA LEU A 781 -1.02 -8.98 24.82
C LEU A 781 -0.59 -9.98 25.91
N TYR A 782 -1.14 -9.86 27.14
CA TYR A 782 -0.64 -10.62 28.30
C TYR A 782 -1.65 -11.62 28.87
N ARG A 783 -2.69 -11.93 28.10
CA ARG A 783 -3.66 -12.96 28.46
C ARG A 783 -3.12 -14.36 28.36
#